data_c57641f65ba3a044bb9306c97fe8d4dc
#
_entry.id   c57641f65ba3a044bb9306c97fe8d4dc
#
_cell.length_a   1.000
_cell.length_b   1.000
_cell.length_c   1.000
_cell.angle_alpha   90.00
_cell.angle_beta   90.00
_cell.angle_gamma   90.00
#
_symmetry.space_group_name_H-M   'P 1'
#
loop_
_entity.id
_entity.type
_entity.pdbx_description
1 polymer ?
#
loop_
_entity_poly.entity_id
_entity_poly.type
_entity_poly.pdbx_seq_one_letter_code
_entity_poly.pdbx_strand_id
1 'polypeptide(L)'
;MSVSNGRLFLISGLFCAYSFSLSAATLTGKVTDRETKETLPYANVELLLVADSSVVKGEMTTEDGAFILENVKAGDYLLRASYMGYVDRYRKVKVPADTSSVELGKIALKTDNQLIEEVAVLATMTPLQVKEDTLIYNASSFRVADGAMLEDLVKKLPGAELTTDGKLVVNGKEVKKILVDGKEFFSDDPKVSLKNLPANMVKDVKAYDRKSESAQLTGVDDDEDEMVLDLSVKKGMKDGWIGNVFAGLGSDLRVDDPDLRYELGGNVSKFTDNSNFSLVASSNNTNKNGYDGNSDRASSQDNGINTASTVGATFAKEKNKHYDYGGNLQYRHVKNDVEKDTHRETFRRGGTTYSDENDLSLKHTDNVSGSFRFKWSPDSMTNIVFRPNVSYSHTFGKNEGLSSNYNSAHKMNYSKLSSRRNNGDNFNLNGSLRFVRKLNEKGRNLGINLNSGYNYVPSDQRSMTRTDFRFYEDELDMDEAIDSSLMTDRWTDKKRNSFNYSAEASYTEPLFPKHYLTFKYRFQHRGSDSRSYVYDADDRTTMLDSLSSSVKNNYNTHRAEVGFQGKGAKMNYNVGFALQPQISSTENLLGANKGKDTRQTVLNFSPSLRYMYRFSKQQNLMLRYNGQSSAPNVEDLQRVIDESDPLNLRYGNPDLKPSYTNTVSARFKKYNQAKQSSIMANVTFRNVVNAITNIILYDETTGAQEYHRANVNGNWDLNAQFSNSTPFRKHRNFLFSSDTKAGYSKDVSFEGDGLRRVLSMFDLFGKYQLGYKHDKFSTFLFVTGRYQNSTTETEEFGSGLNFDVNLPWNMILASDIDYHYYSGFSDMFDKDAILWNASLTKQFLKNNAGAFKFKVFDILGQQSNLSRRITENSIVETTSNTLGNYFIFQFTYKFNTLGSKASKEEDAPEMDEKRPNRENRMGPDGAPSPERRGGRPERFDGGSGGFGGPGGPAGPGGRW
;
A
#
# COMPACT_ATOMS: atom_id res chain seq x y z
N MET A 1 -25.93 -23.88 54.48
CA MET A 1 -27.02 -24.85 54.69
C MET A 1 -26.97 -25.73 53.47
N SER A 2 -26.43 -26.81 53.66
CA SER A 2 -26.78 -28.24 53.80
C SER A 2 -26.88 -28.87 52.42
N VAL A 3 -25.87 -29.66 52.03
CA VAL A 3 -25.67 -31.08 52.26
C VAL A 3 -26.66 -31.98 51.52
N SER A 4 -26.22 -32.79 50.56
CA SER A 4 -26.17 -34.24 50.77
C SER A 4 -25.87 -34.98 49.47
N ASN A 5 -24.78 -35.63 49.35
CA ASN A 5 -24.45 -37.04 49.21
C ASN A 5 -25.43 -38.01 48.58
N GLY A 6 -24.97 -38.89 47.73
CA GLY A 6 -25.61 -40.16 47.36
C GLY A 6 -24.96 -40.93 46.23
N ARG A 7 -23.91 -41.65 46.50
CA ARG A 7 -23.51 -43.04 46.12
C ARG A 7 -24.11 -43.72 44.86
N LEU A 8 -23.25 -44.03 43.90
CA LEU A 8 -22.69 -45.40 43.63
C LEU A 8 -23.74 -46.51 43.36
N PHE A 9 -23.83 -46.99 42.12
CA PHE A 9 -24.09 -48.40 41.79
C PHE A 9 -23.33 -48.81 40.54
N LEU A 10 -22.44 -49.77 40.67
CA LEU A 10 -21.81 -50.60 39.65
C LEU A 10 -22.85 -51.59 39.11
N ILE A 11 -23.02 -51.62 37.76
CA ILE A 11 -23.49 -52.84 37.08
C ILE A 11 -22.59 -53.06 35.89
N SER A 12 -21.78 -54.14 36.01
CA SER A 12 -21.03 -54.78 34.95
C SER A 12 -22.00 -55.43 33.97
N GLY A 13 -22.03 -54.92 32.73
CA GLY A 13 -22.67 -55.52 31.60
C GLY A 13 -21.65 -55.77 30.51
N LEU A 14 -21.26 -57.01 30.35
CA LEU A 14 -20.42 -57.57 29.30
C LEU A 14 -21.10 -57.29 27.95
N PHE A 15 -20.64 -56.25 27.17
CA PHE A 15 -20.98 -56.13 25.77
C PHE A 15 -19.75 -56.50 24.94
N CYS A 16 -19.84 -57.70 24.34
CA CYS A 16 -18.93 -58.13 23.27
C CYS A 16 -18.94 -57.09 22.16
N ALA A 17 -17.92 -56.21 22.11
CA ALA A 17 -17.67 -55.38 20.94
C ALA A 17 -17.14 -56.28 19.80
N TYR A 18 -17.99 -56.61 18.88
CA TYR A 18 -17.55 -57.07 17.55
C TYR A 18 -16.80 -55.87 16.90
N SER A 19 -15.51 -55.92 16.99
CA SER A 19 -14.64 -55.09 16.18
C SER A 19 -14.78 -55.49 14.72
N PHE A 20 -15.62 -54.77 13.96
CA PHE A 20 -15.52 -54.82 12.53
C PHE A 20 -14.18 -54.13 12.15
N SER A 21 -13.16 -54.95 11.97
CA SER A 21 -11.95 -54.50 11.27
C SER A 21 -12.37 -54.21 9.84
N LEU A 22 -12.49 -52.90 9.51
CA LEU A 22 -12.56 -52.50 8.10
C LEU A 22 -11.22 -52.89 7.47
N SER A 23 -11.17 -54.04 6.84
CA SER A 23 -10.01 -54.49 6.07
C SER A 23 -9.91 -53.56 4.83
N ALA A 24 -8.88 -52.78 4.78
CA ALA A 24 -8.55 -51.99 3.60
C ALA A 24 -7.58 -52.77 2.75
N ALA A 25 -7.89 -52.97 1.50
CA ALA A 25 -7.08 -53.73 0.55
C ALA A 25 -6.12 -52.80 -0.22
N THR A 26 -5.01 -53.38 -0.67
CA THR A 26 -4.05 -52.73 -1.59
C THR A 26 -4.26 -53.33 -3.01
N LEU A 27 -4.50 -52.45 -4.00
CA LEU A 27 -4.59 -52.88 -5.40
C LEU A 27 -3.27 -52.62 -6.11
N THR A 28 -2.76 -53.63 -6.80
CA THR A 28 -1.49 -53.53 -7.54
C THR A 28 -1.67 -53.94 -8.98
N GLY A 29 -0.86 -53.36 -9.88
CA GLY A 29 -0.89 -53.73 -11.30
C GLY A 29 0.18 -53.05 -12.11
N LYS A 30 0.21 -53.29 -13.42
CA LYS A 30 1.13 -52.60 -14.36
C LYS A 30 0.35 -52.07 -15.57
N VAL A 31 0.69 -50.86 -16.01
CA VAL A 31 0.15 -50.28 -17.26
C VAL A 31 1.18 -50.49 -18.37
N THR A 32 0.70 -51.02 -19.53
CA THR A 32 1.55 -51.35 -20.68
C THR A 32 0.91 -50.83 -21.97
N ASP A 33 1.71 -50.62 -22.99
CA ASP A 33 1.23 -50.44 -24.36
C ASP A 33 0.64 -51.76 -24.89
N ARG A 34 -0.47 -51.67 -25.62
CA ARG A 34 -1.15 -52.86 -26.16
C ARG A 34 -0.37 -53.51 -27.32
N GLU A 35 0.31 -52.71 -28.14
CA GLU A 35 0.99 -53.15 -29.36
C GLU A 35 2.45 -53.52 -29.10
N THR A 36 3.21 -52.61 -28.46
CA THR A 36 4.64 -52.82 -28.18
C THR A 36 4.93 -53.65 -26.95
N LYS A 37 3.93 -53.82 -26.04
CA LYS A 37 4.05 -54.51 -24.74
C LYS A 37 5.01 -53.81 -23.75
N GLU A 38 5.55 -52.66 -24.12
CA GLU A 38 6.40 -51.84 -23.25
C GLU A 38 5.60 -51.31 -22.07
N THR A 39 6.26 -51.07 -20.93
CA THR A 39 5.61 -50.49 -19.76
C THR A 39 5.45 -48.99 -19.94
N LEU A 40 4.34 -48.41 -19.47
CA LEU A 40 4.05 -46.99 -19.58
C LEU A 40 4.33 -46.32 -18.21
N PRO A 41 5.47 -45.63 -18.08
CA PRO A 41 5.80 -44.91 -16.87
C PRO A 41 4.95 -43.65 -16.73
N TYR A 42 4.62 -43.28 -15.50
CA TYR A 42 3.85 -42.07 -15.17
C TYR A 42 2.44 -42.02 -15.78
N ALA A 43 1.85 -43.16 -16.12
CA ALA A 43 0.45 -43.25 -16.51
C ALA A 43 -0.45 -43.01 -15.28
N ASN A 44 -1.53 -42.27 -15.45
CA ASN A 44 -2.48 -42.03 -14.39
C ASN A 44 -3.44 -43.16 -14.20
N VAL A 45 -3.57 -43.71 -12.97
CA VAL A 45 -4.48 -44.78 -12.61
C VAL A 45 -5.41 -44.29 -11.52
N GLU A 46 -6.71 -44.20 -11.82
CA GLU A 46 -7.74 -43.72 -10.93
C GLU A 46 -8.77 -44.81 -10.62
N LEU A 47 -9.17 -44.84 -9.36
CA LEU A 47 -10.25 -45.71 -8.89
C LEU A 47 -11.51 -44.86 -8.69
N LEU A 48 -12.56 -45.18 -9.42
CA LEU A 48 -13.81 -44.41 -9.47
C LEU A 48 -14.95 -45.20 -8.82
N LEU A 49 -15.91 -44.53 -8.22
CA LEU A 49 -17.17 -45.15 -7.81
C LEU A 49 -18.01 -45.49 -9.05
N VAL A 50 -18.65 -46.66 -9.04
CA VAL A 50 -19.51 -47.12 -10.17
C VAL A 50 -20.77 -46.26 -10.29
N ALA A 51 -21.23 -45.63 -9.18
CA ALA A 51 -22.48 -44.90 -9.10
C ALA A 51 -22.47 -43.53 -9.80
N ASP A 52 -21.37 -42.79 -9.69
CA ASP A 52 -21.27 -41.39 -10.12
C ASP A 52 -19.92 -41.04 -10.78
N SER A 53 -19.08 -42.05 -11.00
CA SER A 53 -17.71 -41.88 -11.54
C SER A 53 -16.83 -40.90 -10.78
N SER A 54 -17.13 -40.62 -9.51
CA SER A 54 -16.26 -39.79 -8.66
C SER A 54 -14.97 -40.54 -8.31
N VAL A 55 -13.84 -39.79 -8.31
CA VAL A 55 -12.53 -40.36 -7.99
C VAL A 55 -12.43 -40.67 -6.49
N VAL A 56 -12.23 -41.93 -6.14
CA VAL A 56 -11.98 -42.39 -4.78
C VAL A 56 -10.51 -42.30 -4.44
N LYS A 57 -9.66 -42.73 -5.38
CA LYS A 57 -8.20 -42.70 -5.23
C LYS A 57 -7.53 -42.69 -6.61
N GLY A 58 -6.36 -42.06 -6.70
CA GLY A 58 -5.55 -42.02 -7.92
C GLY A 58 -4.06 -42.10 -7.59
N GLU A 59 -3.27 -42.75 -8.44
CA GLU A 59 -1.83 -42.86 -8.35
C GLU A 59 -1.23 -42.85 -9.76
N MET A 60 0.02 -42.49 -9.91
CA MET A 60 0.76 -42.59 -11.16
C MET A 60 1.63 -43.87 -11.15
N THR A 61 1.81 -44.46 -12.33
CA THR A 61 2.73 -45.61 -12.46
C THR A 61 4.18 -45.16 -12.26
N THR A 62 4.97 -46.05 -11.68
CA THR A 62 6.41 -45.92 -11.51
C THR A 62 7.17 -46.00 -12.84
N GLU A 63 8.51 -45.86 -12.87
CA GLU A 63 9.34 -45.97 -14.08
C GLU A 63 9.20 -47.31 -14.78
N ASP A 64 8.86 -48.38 -14.06
CA ASP A 64 8.62 -49.74 -14.60
C ASP A 64 7.13 -50.01 -14.91
N GLY A 65 6.29 -48.96 -14.94
CA GLY A 65 4.88 -49.00 -15.26
C GLY A 65 3.97 -49.58 -14.17
N ALA A 66 4.49 -49.85 -12.96
CA ALA A 66 3.72 -50.39 -11.85
C ALA A 66 2.95 -49.32 -11.07
N PHE A 67 1.79 -49.65 -10.50
CA PHE A 67 1.04 -48.79 -9.59
C PHE A 67 0.59 -49.55 -8.33
N ILE A 68 0.40 -48.83 -7.24
CA ILE A 68 -0.06 -49.33 -5.95
C ILE A 68 -1.10 -48.36 -5.38
N LEU A 69 -2.35 -48.83 -5.26
CA LEU A 69 -3.43 -48.08 -4.61
C LEU A 69 -3.68 -48.69 -3.22
N GLU A 70 -3.15 -48.06 -2.20
CA GLU A 70 -3.27 -48.56 -0.82
C GLU A 70 -4.56 -48.08 -0.14
N ASN A 71 -5.02 -48.80 0.89
CA ASN A 71 -6.14 -48.38 1.74
C ASN A 71 -7.47 -48.24 0.97
N VAL A 72 -7.75 -49.15 0.08
CA VAL A 72 -9.02 -49.19 -0.65
C VAL A 72 -10.03 -50.02 0.13
N LYS A 73 -11.22 -49.47 0.38
CA LYS A 73 -12.30 -50.15 1.09
C LYS A 73 -12.92 -51.24 0.20
N ALA A 74 -13.50 -52.30 0.81
CA ALA A 74 -14.27 -53.28 0.10
C ALA A 74 -15.44 -52.63 -0.65
N GLY A 75 -15.64 -53.04 -1.92
CA GLY A 75 -16.67 -52.46 -2.78
C GLY A 75 -16.44 -52.72 -4.26
N ASP A 76 -17.40 -52.33 -5.09
CA ASP A 76 -17.31 -52.37 -6.55
C ASP A 76 -16.85 -51.01 -7.08
N TYR A 77 -15.79 -51.00 -7.87
CA TYR A 77 -15.14 -49.81 -8.42
C TYR A 77 -14.94 -49.93 -9.92
N LEU A 78 -14.70 -48.77 -10.54
CA LEU A 78 -14.27 -48.67 -11.93
C LEU A 78 -12.83 -48.11 -11.95
N LEU A 79 -11.85 -48.92 -12.35
CA LEU A 79 -10.47 -48.43 -12.52
C LEU A 79 -10.35 -47.80 -13.90
N ARG A 80 -9.86 -46.61 -13.97
CA ARG A 80 -9.50 -45.85 -15.17
C ARG A 80 -7.99 -45.76 -15.26
N ALA A 81 -7.41 -46.18 -16.35
CA ALA A 81 -6.02 -45.95 -16.69
C ALA A 81 -5.95 -45.03 -17.91
N SER A 82 -5.19 -43.94 -17.81
CA SER A 82 -5.01 -42.96 -18.86
C SER A 82 -3.53 -42.59 -19.05
N TYR A 83 -3.12 -42.33 -20.29
CA TYR A 83 -1.79 -41.92 -20.65
C TYR A 83 -1.82 -41.07 -21.91
N MET A 84 -0.95 -40.03 -22.01
CA MET A 84 -0.94 -39.12 -23.15
C MET A 84 -0.67 -39.85 -24.47
N GLY A 85 -1.55 -39.69 -25.47
CA GLY A 85 -1.49 -40.38 -26.76
C GLY A 85 -2.13 -41.76 -26.74
N TYR A 86 -2.88 -42.12 -25.70
CA TYR A 86 -3.59 -43.41 -25.60
C TYR A 86 -5.07 -43.20 -25.26
N VAL A 87 -5.91 -44.15 -25.71
CA VAL A 87 -7.33 -44.18 -25.37
C VAL A 87 -7.48 -44.66 -23.92
N ASP A 88 -8.25 -43.90 -23.12
CA ASP A 88 -8.57 -44.29 -21.74
C ASP A 88 -9.15 -45.67 -21.65
N ARG A 89 -8.67 -46.44 -20.70
CA ARG A 89 -9.18 -47.80 -20.46
C ARG A 89 -9.84 -47.88 -19.10
N TYR A 90 -11.08 -48.35 -19.13
CA TYR A 90 -11.88 -48.62 -17.95
C TYR A 90 -11.95 -50.10 -17.66
N ARG A 91 -11.83 -50.51 -16.38
CA ARG A 91 -11.96 -51.90 -15.92
C ARG A 91 -12.73 -51.94 -14.61
N LYS A 92 -13.77 -52.76 -14.55
CA LYS A 92 -14.50 -53.02 -13.30
C LYS A 92 -13.62 -53.85 -12.36
N VAL A 93 -13.53 -53.40 -11.10
CA VAL A 93 -12.71 -53.98 -10.04
C VAL A 93 -13.61 -54.24 -8.83
N LYS A 94 -13.67 -55.45 -8.37
CA LYS A 94 -14.35 -55.79 -7.11
C LYS A 94 -13.32 -56.04 -6.05
N VAL A 95 -13.42 -55.34 -4.96
CA VAL A 95 -12.54 -55.47 -3.78
C VAL A 95 -13.31 -56.23 -2.71
N PRO A 96 -12.93 -57.54 -2.43
CA PRO A 96 -13.59 -58.32 -1.39
C PRO A 96 -13.27 -57.80 0.01
N ALA A 97 -14.14 -58.07 0.98
CA ALA A 97 -13.97 -57.66 2.35
C ALA A 97 -12.92 -58.43 3.16
N ASP A 98 -12.54 -59.60 2.68
CA ASP A 98 -11.65 -60.58 3.31
C ASP A 98 -10.23 -60.60 2.70
N THR A 99 -9.93 -59.71 1.75
CA THR A 99 -8.66 -59.72 1.01
C THR A 99 -7.82 -58.50 1.35
N SER A 100 -6.57 -58.67 1.74
CA SER A 100 -5.62 -57.59 2.03
C SER A 100 -4.92 -57.02 0.79
N SER A 101 -4.90 -57.77 -0.32
CA SER A 101 -4.33 -57.29 -1.60
C SER A 101 -5.06 -57.93 -2.81
N VAL A 102 -5.23 -57.08 -3.84
CA VAL A 102 -5.82 -57.51 -5.12
C VAL A 102 -4.84 -57.14 -6.24
N GLU A 103 -4.34 -58.15 -6.93
CA GLU A 103 -3.48 -57.98 -8.08
C GLU A 103 -4.33 -57.90 -9.36
N LEU A 104 -4.23 -56.72 -10.03
CA LEU A 104 -5.00 -56.44 -11.25
C LEU A 104 -4.26 -56.84 -12.52
N GLY A 105 -3.02 -57.33 -12.41
CA GLY A 105 -2.22 -57.71 -13.56
C GLY A 105 -1.89 -56.53 -14.50
N LYS A 106 -1.74 -56.87 -15.79
CA LYS A 106 -1.39 -55.87 -16.83
C LYS A 106 -2.65 -55.20 -17.39
N ILE A 107 -2.62 -53.85 -17.45
CA ILE A 107 -3.63 -53.01 -18.06
C ILE A 107 -3.02 -52.44 -19.34
N ALA A 108 -3.42 -52.99 -20.51
CA ALA A 108 -2.86 -52.57 -21.79
C ALA A 108 -3.67 -51.41 -22.39
N LEU A 109 -3.06 -50.26 -22.60
CA LEU A 109 -3.65 -49.12 -23.28
C LEU A 109 -3.45 -49.23 -24.80
N LYS A 110 -4.42 -48.75 -25.58
CA LYS A 110 -4.34 -48.68 -27.03
C LYS A 110 -3.94 -47.26 -27.45
N THR A 111 -2.97 -47.12 -28.35
CA THR A 111 -2.58 -45.83 -28.96
C THR A 111 -3.78 -45.16 -29.65
N ASP A 112 -3.98 -43.89 -29.43
CA ASP A 112 -5.01 -43.10 -30.10
C ASP A 112 -4.45 -42.55 -31.41
N ASN A 113 -4.87 -43.20 -32.53
CA ASN A 113 -4.42 -42.81 -33.88
C ASN A 113 -5.30 -41.75 -34.53
N GLN A 114 -6.19 -41.08 -33.79
CA GLN A 114 -6.89 -39.93 -34.31
C GLN A 114 -5.95 -38.71 -34.31
N LEU A 115 -5.80 -38.09 -35.48
CA LEU A 115 -5.08 -36.83 -35.68
C LEU A 115 -5.45 -35.84 -34.59
N ILE A 116 -4.43 -35.34 -33.91
CA ILE A 116 -4.52 -34.36 -32.84
C ILE A 116 -5.02 -33.05 -33.47
N GLU A 117 -6.32 -32.81 -33.49
CA GLU A 117 -6.85 -31.49 -33.34
C GLU A 117 -6.45 -31.03 -31.93
N GLU A 118 -5.82 -29.90 -31.86
CA GLU A 118 -5.23 -29.23 -30.70
C GLU A 118 -6.06 -29.46 -29.42
N VAL A 119 -5.77 -30.55 -28.70
CA VAL A 119 -6.30 -30.74 -27.36
C VAL A 119 -5.46 -29.84 -26.46
N ALA A 120 -5.96 -28.65 -26.22
CA ALA A 120 -5.50 -27.87 -25.09
C ALA A 120 -5.64 -28.72 -23.84
N VAL A 121 -4.54 -29.26 -23.35
CA VAL A 121 -4.46 -29.91 -22.04
C VAL A 121 -4.72 -28.83 -20.99
N LEU A 122 -5.99 -28.69 -20.65
CA LEU A 122 -6.39 -28.01 -19.40
C LEU A 122 -5.99 -28.94 -18.24
N ALA A 123 -4.70 -29.05 -17.98
CA ALA A 123 -4.25 -29.32 -16.63
C ALA A 123 -4.93 -28.25 -15.79
N THR A 124 -5.77 -28.62 -14.84
CA THR A 124 -6.41 -27.70 -13.91
C THR A 124 -5.29 -27.10 -13.04
N MET A 125 -4.58 -26.14 -13.61
CA MET A 125 -3.61 -25.35 -12.87
C MET A 125 -4.35 -24.71 -11.73
N THR A 126 -3.92 -24.96 -10.51
CA THR A 126 -4.54 -24.41 -9.32
C THR A 126 -4.52 -22.88 -9.46
N PRO A 127 -5.65 -22.17 -9.52
CA PRO A 127 -5.69 -20.73 -9.78
C PRO A 127 -4.89 -19.92 -8.77
N LEU A 128 -4.74 -20.47 -7.57
CA LEU A 128 -4.03 -19.84 -6.47
C LEU A 128 -3.28 -20.90 -5.67
N GLN A 129 -1.99 -20.70 -5.49
CA GLN A 129 -1.14 -21.50 -4.63
C GLN A 129 -0.61 -20.63 -3.47
N VAL A 130 -0.41 -21.24 -2.30
CA VAL A 130 0.24 -20.61 -1.16
C VAL A 130 1.53 -21.35 -0.89
N LYS A 131 2.65 -20.69 -1.10
CA LYS A 131 3.97 -21.24 -0.80
C LYS A 131 4.60 -20.39 0.31
N GLU A 132 4.71 -20.98 1.51
CA GLU A 132 5.13 -20.24 2.72
C GLU A 132 4.24 -19.00 2.99
N ASP A 133 4.78 -17.77 2.90
CA ASP A 133 4.05 -16.52 3.10
C ASP A 133 3.64 -15.86 1.75
N THR A 134 3.92 -16.51 0.61
CA THR A 134 3.67 -16.00 -0.74
C THR A 134 2.38 -16.56 -1.31
N LEU A 135 1.49 -15.70 -1.78
CA LEU A 135 0.34 -16.04 -2.59
C LEU A 135 0.76 -16.00 -4.07
N ILE A 136 0.59 -17.10 -4.78
CA ILE A 136 0.94 -17.22 -6.20
C ILE A 136 -0.36 -17.43 -6.96
N TYR A 137 -0.78 -16.43 -7.71
CA TYR A 137 -1.93 -16.49 -8.61
C TYR A 137 -1.43 -16.82 -10.01
N ASN A 138 -1.95 -17.89 -10.60
CA ASN A 138 -1.70 -18.19 -12.00
C ASN A 138 -2.53 -17.26 -12.89
N ALA A 139 -1.88 -16.35 -13.62
CA ALA A 139 -2.57 -15.33 -14.40
C ALA A 139 -3.49 -15.93 -15.50
N SER A 140 -3.12 -17.07 -16.09
CA SER A 140 -3.92 -17.74 -17.12
C SER A 140 -5.25 -18.31 -16.62
N SER A 141 -5.37 -18.51 -15.30
CA SER A 141 -6.63 -18.95 -14.67
C SER A 141 -7.66 -17.83 -14.51
N PHE A 142 -7.27 -16.59 -14.75
CA PHE A 142 -8.13 -15.40 -14.63
C PHE A 142 -8.25 -14.73 -15.99
N ARG A 143 -9.30 -15.09 -16.74
CA ARG A 143 -9.51 -14.57 -18.08
C ARG A 143 -9.77 -13.05 -18.02
N VAL A 144 -9.01 -12.32 -18.80
CA VAL A 144 -9.17 -10.88 -19.05
C VAL A 144 -9.37 -10.67 -20.54
N ALA A 145 -9.94 -9.54 -20.93
CA ALA A 145 -10.10 -9.19 -22.35
C ALA A 145 -8.73 -9.06 -23.04
N ASP A 146 -8.68 -9.32 -24.34
CA ASP A 146 -7.48 -9.07 -25.12
C ASP A 146 -7.09 -7.58 -25.04
N GLY A 147 -5.80 -7.31 -24.77
CA GLY A 147 -5.30 -5.95 -24.54
C GLY A 147 -5.63 -5.38 -23.17
N ALA A 148 -6.15 -6.20 -22.23
CA ALA A 148 -6.35 -5.78 -20.84
C ALA A 148 -5.03 -5.45 -20.15
N MET A 149 -5.07 -4.54 -19.19
CA MET A 149 -3.94 -4.16 -18.37
C MET A 149 -3.88 -4.98 -17.08
N LEU A 150 -2.77 -4.89 -16.37
CA LEU A 150 -2.58 -5.58 -15.10
C LEU A 150 -3.67 -5.25 -14.08
N GLU A 151 -4.20 -4.03 -14.09
CA GLU A 151 -5.32 -3.61 -13.25
C GLU A 151 -6.54 -4.52 -13.44
N ASP A 152 -6.90 -4.85 -14.69
CA ASP A 152 -8.03 -5.70 -15.01
C ASP A 152 -7.82 -7.15 -14.53
N LEU A 153 -6.57 -7.62 -14.59
CA LEU A 153 -6.19 -8.92 -14.04
C LEU A 153 -6.30 -8.92 -12.51
N VAL A 154 -5.72 -7.90 -11.86
CA VAL A 154 -5.66 -7.83 -10.40
C VAL A 154 -7.05 -7.69 -9.79
N LYS A 155 -7.98 -6.95 -10.41
CA LYS A 155 -9.39 -6.87 -10.00
C LYS A 155 -10.09 -8.24 -9.97
N LYS A 156 -9.58 -9.23 -10.72
CA LYS A 156 -10.12 -10.59 -10.76
C LYS A 156 -9.47 -11.53 -9.75
N LEU A 157 -8.36 -11.15 -9.13
CA LEU A 157 -7.65 -12.00 -8.16
C LEU A 157 -8.42 -12.08 -6.84
N PRO A 158 -8.58 -13.29 -6.27
CA PRO A 158 -9.19 -13.46 -4.95
C PRO A 158 -8.40 -12.74 -3.86
N GLY A 159 -9.09 -11.94 -3.04
CA GLY A 159 -8.47 -11.19 -1.95
C GLY A 159 -7.72 -9.92 -2.38
N ALA A 160 -7.70 -9.59 -3.67
CA ALA A 160 -7.21 -8.33 -4.17
C ALA A 160 -8.37 -7.33 -4.36
N GLU A 161 -8.19 -6.13 -3.88
CA GLU A 161 -9.14 -5.02 -3.96
C GLU A 161 -8.42 -3.76 -4.44
N LEU A 162 -9.01 -3.05 -5.37
CA LEU A 162 -8.58 -1.72 -5.74
C LEU A 162 -9.48 -0.72 -5.01
N THR A 163 -8.89 0.09 -4.15
CA THR A 163 -9.63 1.10 -3.37
C THR A 163 -10.11 2.24 -4.28
N THR A 164 -11.04 3.05 -3.81
CA THR A 164 -11.57 4.20 -4.56
C THR A 164 -10.49 5.22 -4.93
N ASP A 165 -9.47 5.37 -4.08
CA ASP A 165 -8.28 6.19 -4.35
C ASP A 165 -7.22 5.48 -5.23
N GLY A 166 -7.55 4.32 -5.81
CA GLY A 166 -6.73 3.58 -6.76
C GLY A 166 -5.54 2.81 -6.16
N LYS A 167 -5.50 2.63 -4.83
CA LYS A 167 -4.49 1.79 -4.17
C LYS A 167 -4.86 0.33 -4.26
N LEU A 168 -3.88 -0.51 -4.50
CA LEU A 168 -4.05 -1.94 -4.47
C LEU A 168 -3.88 -2.48 -3.06
N VAL A 169 -4.88 -3.19 -2.58
CA VAL A 169 -4.87 -3.91 -1.31
C VAL A 169 -4.98 -5.40 -1.58
N VAL A 170 -4.08 -6.20 -1.04
CA VAL A 170 -4.15 -7.66 -1.12
C VAL A 170 -4.24 -8.24 0.29
N ASN A 171 -5.33 -8.96 0.55
CA ASN A 171 -5.65 -9.49 1.89
C ASN A 171 -5.53 -8.44 3.00
N GLY A 172 -6.09 -7.27 2.76
CA GLY A 172 -6.13 -6.16 3.72
C GLY A 172 -4.80 -5.44 3.95
N LYS A 173 -3.75 -5.72 3.16
CA LYS A 173 -2.50 -4.98 3.16
C LYS A 173 -2.35 -4.20 1.86
N GLU A 174 -2.04 -2.91 1.97
CA GLU A 174 -1.70 -2.07 0.82
C GLU A 174 -0.38 -2.54 0.18
N VAL A 175 -0.41 -2.75 -1.13
CA VAL A 175 0.76 -3.07 -1.92
C VAL A 175 1.58 -1.79 -2.11
N LYS A 176 2.80 -1.80 -1.61
CA LYS A 176 3.71 -0.65 -1.66
C LYS A 176 4.50 -0.57 -2.96
N LYS A 177 4.77 -1.73 -3.59
CA LYS A 177 5.57 -1.81 -4.82
C LYS A 177 5.09 -2.92 -5.73
N ILE A 178 5.22 -2.69 -7.03
CA ILE A 178 5.04 -3.72 -8.06
C ILE A 178 6.40 -4.06 -8.64
N LEU A 179 6.71 -5.36 -8.66
CA LEU A 179 7.94 -5.90 -9.20
C LEU A 179 7.64 -6.65 -10.50
N VAL A 180 8.59 -6.66 -11.41
CA VAL A 180 8.58 -7.48 -12.61
C VAL A 180 9.81 -8.38 -12.59
N ASP A 181 9.62 -9.70 -12.45
CA ASP A 181 10.68 -10.68 -12.20
C ASP A 181 11.62 -10.26 -11.04
N GLY A 182 11.02 -9.80 -9.92
CA GLY A 182 11.73 -9.36 -8.72
C GLY A 182 12.36 -7.96 -8.78
N LYS A 183 12.26 -7.24 -9.91
CA LYS A 183 12.82 -5.88 -10.12
C LYS A 183 11.72 -4.84 -9.92
N GLU A 184 12.04 -3.74 -9.26
CA GLU A 184 11.10 -2.63 -9.04
C GLU A 184 10.73 -1.98 -10.39
N PHE A 185 9.43 -1.87 -10.66
CA PHE A 185 8.90 -1.23 -11.84
C PHE A 185 8.05 -0.03 -11.42
N PHE A 186 8.43 1.19 -11.79
CA PHE A 186 7.87 2.44 -11.28
C PHE A 186 7.84 2.44 -9.76
N SER A 187 9.00 2.57 -9.13
CA SER A 187 9.25 2.27 -7.71
C SER A 187 8.36 2.99 -6.70
N ASP A 188 7.84 4.16 -7.06
CA ASP A 188 7.16 5.05 -6.11
C ASP A 188 5.63 5.10 -6.27
N ASP A 189 5.07 4.52 -7.38
CA ASP A 189 3.63 4.51 -7.61
C ASP A 189 3.15 3.19 -8.25
N PRO A 190 2.60 2.26 -7.45
CA PRO A 190 1.99 1.03 -7.95
C PRO A 190 0.88 1.25 -8.98
N LYS A 191 0.16 2.38 -8.92
CA LYS A 191 -0.94 2.69 -9.85
C LYS A 191 -0.45 2.77 -11.29
N VAL A 192 0.74 3.37 -11.48
CA VAL A 192 1.34 3.48 -12.82
C VAL A 192 1.60 2.08 -13.40
N SER A 193 2.15 1.18 -12.58
CA SER A 193 2.41 -0.20 -13.01
C SER A 193 1.12 -0.96 -13.34
N LEU A 194 0.07 -0.81 -12.53
CA LEU A 194 -1.23 -1.46 -12.73
C LEU A 194 -1.86 -1.08 -14.09
N LYS A 195 -1.76 0.19 -14.46
CA LYS A 195 -2.42 0.74 -15.65
C LYS A 195 -1.59 0.61 -16.93
N ASN A 196 -0.31 0.29 -16.82
CA ASN A 196 0.62 0.32 -17.96
C ASN A 196 1.22 -1.03 -18.32
N LEU A 197 1.12 -2.05 -17.45
CA LEU A 197 1.59 -3.39 -17.75
C LEU A 197 0.44 -4.22 -18.35
N PRO A 198 0.63 -4.90 -19.50
CA PRO A 198 -0.41 -5.74 -20.06
C PRO A 198 -0.55 -7.04 -19.28
N ALA A 199 -1.79 -7.43 -19.05
CA ALA A 199 -2.11 -8.67 -18.36
C ALA A 199 -1.56 -9.92 -19.07
N ASN A 200 -1.51 -9.90 -20.41
CA ASN A 200 -1.11 -11.06 -21.23
C ASN A 200 0.38 -11.40 -21.10
N MET A 201 1.25 -10.48 -20.65
CA MET A 201 2.65 -10.78 -20.41
C MET A 201 2.89 -11.55 -19.09
N VAL A 202 1.91 -11.53 -18.19
CA VAL A 202 2.04 -12.09 -16.85
C VAL A 202 1.80 -13.59 -16.88
N LYS A 203 2.74 -14.36 -16.33
CA LYS A 203 2.59 -15.79 -16.07
C LYS A 203 1.95 -16.01 -14.69
N ASP A 204 2.59 -15.47 -13.66
CA ASP A 204 2.15 -15.57 -12.27
C ASP A 204 2.20 -14.22 -11.59
N VAL A 205 1.24 -13.97 -10.72
CA VAL A 205 1.21 -12.82 -9.82
C VAL A 205 1.51 -13.32 -8.42
N LYS A 206 2.63 -12.89 -7.83
CA LYS A 206 3.05 -13.28 -6.49
C LYS A 206 2.84 -12.11 -5.53
N ALA A 207 2.08 -12.33 -4.48
CA ALA A 207 1.85 -11.31 -3.45
C ALA A 207 2.46 -11.79 -2.12
N TYR A 208 3.41 -11.04 -1.57
CA TYR A 208 4.13 -11.41 -0.35
C TYR A 208 4.71 -10.19 0.38
N ASP A 209 5.01 -10.41 1.67
CA ASP A 209 5.78 -9.45 2.46
C ASP A 209 7.27 -9.60 2.12
N ARG A 210 7.80 -8.68 1.30
CA ARG A 210 9.20 -8.65 0.90
C ARG A 210 10.04 -8.17 2.08
N LYS A 211 11.00 -8.97 2.47
CA LYS A 211 11.98 -8.60 3.48
C LYS A 211 12.94 -7.53 2.96
N SER A 212 13.46 -6.73 3.87
CA SER A 212 14.51 -5.76 3.55
C SER A 212 15.70 -6.43 2.86
N GLU A 213 16.50 -5.67 2.12
CA GLU A 213 17.71 -6.20 1.47
C GLU A 213 18.74 -6.72 2.49
N SER A 214 18.74 -6.14 3.70
CA SER A 214 19.55 -6.60 4.82
C SER A 214 19.11 -7.97 5.32
N ALA A 215 17.81 -8.13 5.56
CA ALA A 215 17.23 -9.39 6.02
C ALA A 215 17.33 -10.50 4.96
N GLN A 216 17.28 -10.16 3.67
CA GLN A 216 17.52 -11.11 2.57
C GLN A 216 18.97 -11.61 2.56
N LEU A 217 19.95 -10.72 2.75
CA LEU A 217 21.37 -11.07 2.77
C LEU A 217 21.75 -11.90 4.00
N THR A 218 21.33 -11.43 5.18
CA THR A 218 21.79 -11.96 6.47
C THR A 218 20.95 -13.15 6.98
N GLY A 219 19.71 -13.29 6.48
CA GLY A 219 18.73 -14.25 6.99
C GLY A 219 18.12 -13.85 8.34
N VAL A 220 18.54 -12.70 8.90
CA VAL A 220 18.06 -12.14 10.15
C VAL A 220 16.96 -11.13 9.88
N ASP A 221 15.82 -11.26 10.55
CA ASP A 221 14.67 -10.38 10.37
C ASP A 221 14.94 -9.02 11.03
N ASP A 222 14.69 -7.92 10.31
CA ASP A 222 14.88 -6.55 10.79
C ASP A 222 13.55 -5.77 10.92
N ASP A 223 12.42 -6.45 10.75
CA ASP A 223 11.06 -5.91 10.83
C ASP A 223 10.71 -4.86 9.74
N GLU A 224 11.58 -4.69 8.73
CA GLU A 224 11.36 -3.79 7.60
C GLU A 224 10.71 -4.54 6.41
N ASP A 225 9.56 -5.19 6.64
CA ASP A 225 8.85 -5.92 5.59
C ASP A 225 7.86 -4.99 4.86
N GLU A 226 7.84 -5.02 3.51
CA GLU A 226 6.87 -4.30 2.68
C GLU A 226 6.04 -5.27 1.82
N MET A 227 4.72 -5.05 1.72
CA MET A 227 3.86 -5.82 0.84
C MET A 227 4.14 -5.47 -0.60
N VAL A 228 4.47 -6.48 -1.40
CA VAL A 228 4.78 -6.32 -2.82
C VAL A 228 3.95 -7.26 -3.69
N LEU A 229 3.71 -6.83 -4.93
CA LEU A 229 3.16 -7.65 -5.99
C LEU A 229 4.27 -7.91 -7.01
N ASP A 230 4.75 -9.15 -7.13
CA ASP A 230 5.81 -9.54 -8.05
C ASP A 230 5.23 -10.33 -9.23
N LEU A 231 5.43 -9.82 -10.43
CA LEU A 231 4.91 -10.35 -11.68
C LEU A 231 5.98 -11.22 -12.34
N SER A 232 5.73 -12.51 -12.46
CA SER A 232 6.56 -13.37 -13.30
C SER A 232 6.13 -13.21 -14.75
N VAL A 233 7.08 -12.85 -15.63
CA VAL A 233 6.81 -12.65 -17.07
C VAL A 233 6.91 -13.97 -17.83
N LYS A 234 6.02 -14.21 -18.80
CA LYS A 234 6.05 -15.38 -19.68
C LYS A 234 7.38 -15.43 -20.45
N LYS A 235 7.88 -16.64 -20.70
CA LYS A 235 9.10 -16.87 -21.52
C LYS A 235 8.90 -16.28 -22.93
N GLY A 236 9.88 -15.57 -23.44
CA GLY A 236 9.81 -14.89 -24.75
C GLY A 236 9.12 -13.53 -24.77
N MET A 237 8.46 -13.13 -23.66
CA MET A 237 7.84 -11.79 -23.54
C MET A 237 8.72 -10.79 -22.76
N LYS A 238 10.03 -11.02 -22.66
CA LYS A 238 10.95 -10.17 -21.88
C LYS A 238 11.66 -9.10 -22.73
N ASP A 239 11.61 -9.18 -24.07
CA ASP A 239 12.22 -8.18 -24.98
C ASP A 239 11.17 -7.59 -25.91
N GLY A 240 11.05 -6.27 -25.90
CA GLY A 240 10.13 -5.55 -26.77
C GLY A 240 9.71 -4.19 -26.25
N TRP A 241 8.86 -3.55 -27.02
CA TRP A 241 8.21 -2.29 -26.70
C TRP A 241 6.75 -2.50 -26.39
N ILE A 242 6.28 -1.77 -25.39
CA ILE A 242 4.87 -1.72 -25.06
C ILE A 242 4.49 -0.30 -24.72
N GLY A 243 3.27 0.09 -25.04
CA GLY A 243 2.77 1.38 -24.65
C GLY A 243 1.32 1.61 -25.07
N ASN A 244 0.82 2.73 -24.62
CA ASN A 244 -0.45 3.28 -25.06
C ASN A 244 -0.34 4.80 -25.18
N VAL A 245 -1.14 5.37 -26.06
CA VAL A 245 -1.39 6.81 -26.17
C VAL A 245 -2.89 7.02 -26.22
N PHE A 246 -3.36 8.06 -25.56
CA PHE A 246 -4.78 8.41 -25.58
C PHE A 246 -4.97 9.92 -25.65
N ALA A 247 -6.05 10.32 -26.29
CA ALA A 247 -6.52 11.69 -26.36
C ALA A 247 -8.04 11.70 -26.20
N GLY A 248 -8.52 12.51 -25.28
CA GLY A 248 -9.94 12.70 -25.01
C GLY A 248 -10.29 14.17 -24.94
N LEU A 249 -11.42 14.52 -25.51
CA LEU A 249 -12.02 15.84 -25.48
C LEU A 249 -13.49 15.71 -25.08
N GLY A 250 -13.97 16.71 -24.36
CA GLY A 250 -15.33 16.76 -23.87
C GLY A 250 -15.71 18.13 -23.36
N SER A 251 -16.79 18.21 -22.64
CA SER A 251 -17.31 19.46 -22.09
C SER A 251 -18.16 19.18 -20.87
N ASP A 252 -18.33 20.18 -20.04
CA ASP A 252 -19.33 20.16 -18.98
C ASP A 252 -20.74 20.04 -19.56
N LEU A 253 -21.64 19.47 -18.76
CA LEU A 253 -23.05 19.32 -19.03
C LEU A 253 -23.82 20.23 -18.07
N ARG A 254 -24.99 20.77 -18.51
CA ARG A 254 -25.94 21.51 -17.65
C ARG A 254 -25.38 22.78 -17.00
N VAL A 255 -24.43 23.47 -17.63
CA VAL A 255 -23.93 24.78 -17.20
C VAL A 255 -24.11 25.80 -18.33
N ASP A 256 -24.32 27.07 -17.97
CA ASP A 256 -24.54 28.14 -18.96
C ASP A 256 -23.25 28.48 -19.73
N ASP A 257 -22.08 28.31 -19.10
CA ASP A 257 -20.74 28.53 -19.69
C ASP A 257 -19.90 27.24 -19.52
N PRO A 258 -20.00 26.25 -20.43
CA PRO A 258 -19.38 24.97 -20.29
C PRO A 258 -17.88 25.01 -20.62
N ASP A 259 -17.08 24.58 -19.68
CA ASP A 259 -15.63 24.42 -19.83
C ASP A 259 -15.29 23.23 -20.74
N LEU A 260 -14.26 23.42 -21.57
CA LEU A 260 -13.65 22.33 -22.33
C LEU A 260 -12.94 21.37 -21.35
N ARG A 261 -13.33 20.10 -21.42
CA ARG A 261 -12.67 19.01 -20.67
C ARG A 261 -11.75 18.22 -21.57
N TYR A 262 -10.55 17.90 -21.07
CA TYR A 262 -9.59 17.14 -21.84
C TYR A 262 -8.80 16.13 -20.98
N GLU A 263 -8.42 15.04 -21.63
CA GLU A 263 -7.54 14.00 -21.10
C GLU A 263 -6.55 13.58 -22.18
N LEU A 264 -5.29 13.91 -22.01
CA LEU A 264 -4.21 13.56 -22.94
C LEU A 264 -3.15 12.74 -22.20
N GLY A 265 -2.60 11.75 -22.85
CA GLY A 265 -1.48 11.04 -22.22
C GLY A 265 -1.03 9.82 -22.98
N GLY A 266 -0.02 9.18 -22.41
CA GLY A 266 0.55 7.95 -22.94
C GLY A 266 1.74 7.50 -22.14
N ASN A 267 2.07 6.24 -22.35
CA ASN A 267 3.31 5.65 -21.86
C ASN A 267 3.96 4.81 -22.94
N VAL A 268 5.28 4.75 -22.89
CA VAL A 268 6.10 3.89 -23.74
C VAL A 268 7.13 3.22 -22.84
N SER A 269 7.21 1.90 -22.90
CA SER A 269 8.17 1.12 -22.11
C SER A 269 8.96 0.17 -23.00
N LYS A 270 10.24 0.11 -22.80
CA LYS A 270 11.17 -0.86 -23.40
C LYS A 270 11.60 -1.86 -22.33
N PHE A 271 11.37 -3.13 -22.58
CA PHE A 271 11.87 -4.22 -21.75
C PHE A 271 13.01 -4.94 -22.47
N THR A 272 13.96 -5.41 -21.68
CA THR A 272 14.98 -6.39 -22.08
C THR A 272 15.18 -7.36 -20.91
N ASP A 273 15.92 -8.44 -21.11
CA ASP A 273 16.17 -9.44 -20.04
C ASP A 273 16.73 -8.82 -18.74
N ASN A 274 17.53 -7.77 -18.84
CA ASN A 274 18.23 -7.19 -17.70
C ASN A 274 17.97 -5.71 -17.47
N SER A 275 17.13 -5.08 -18.29
CA SER A 275 16.80 -3.66 -18.14
C SER A 275 15.37 -3.33 -18.54
N ASN A 276 14.82 -2.29 -17.91
CA ASN A 276 13.61 -1.63 -18.35
C ASN A 276 13.83 -0.11 -18.44
N PHE A 277 13.15 0.49 -19.39
CA PHE A 277 13.04 1.95 -19.53
C PHE A 277 11.60 2.30 -19.82
N SER A 278 11.07 3.32 -19.16
CA SER A 278 9.69 3.78 -19.38
C SER A 278 9.61 5.29 -19.40
N LEU A 279 8.81 5.81 -20.30
CA LEU A 279 8.43 7.22 -20.42
C LEU A 279 6.93 7.34 -20.24
N VAL A 280 6.47 8.29 -19.43
CA VAL A 280 5.05 8.56 -19.15
C VAL A 280 4.80 10.04 -19.32
N ALA A 281 3.70 10.41 -19.96
CA ALA A 281 3.24 11.79 -20.03
C ALA A 281 1.71 11.83 -19.95
N SER A 282 1.18 12.81 -19.20
CA SER A 282 -0.26 13.05 -19.14
C SER A 282 -0.58 14.51 -18.85
N SER A 283 -1.72 14.98 -19.34
CA SER A 283 -2.30 16.27 -19.02
C SER A 283 -3.81 16.17 -19.02
N ASN A 284 -4.47 16.73 -18.00
CA ASN A 284 -5.92 16.70 -17.87
C ASN A 284 -6.43 17.85 -16.98
N ASN A 285 -7.71 18.19 -17.13
CA ASN A 285 -8.47 19.08 -16.26
C ASN A 285 -9.71 18.38 -15.67
N THR A 286 -9.61 17.09 -15.39
CA THR A 286 -10.69 16.20 -14.94
C THR A 286 -10.39 15.59 -13.56
N ASN A 287 -9.75 16.35 -12.67
CA ASN A 287 -9.40 15.96 -11.30
C ASN A 287 -8.57 14.65 -11.19
N LYS A 288 -7.82 14.29 -12.24
CA LYS A 288 -6.92 13.14 -12.20
C LYS A 288 -5.53 13.59 -11.76
N ASN A 289 -5.07 13.06 -10.65
CA ASN A 289 -3.75 13.34 -10.11
C ASN A 289 -2.68 12.41 -10.70
N GLY A 290 -1.76 12.98 -11.51
CA GLY A 290 -0.67 12.21 -12.13
C GLY A 290 -1.11 11.40 -13.36
N TYR A 291 -0.33 10.39 -13.74
CA TYR A 291 -0.66 9.50 -14.84
C TYR A 291 -1.65 8.41 -14.36
N ASP A 292 -2.94 8.73 -14.39
CA ASP A 292 -3.99 7.78 -14.01
C ASP A 292 -4.38 6.79 -15.12
N GLY A 293 -3.68 6.84 -16.26
CA GLY A 293 -3.99 5.98 -17.40
C GLY A 293 -5.41 6.18 -17.90
N ASN A 294 -6.04 5.09 -18.31
CA ASN A 294 -7.42 5.09 -18.80
C ASN A 294 -8.44 4.82 -17.69
N SER A 295 -8.29 5.48 -16.53
CA SER A 295 -9.21 5.32 -15.39
C SER A 295 -10.60 5.86 -15.73
N ASP A 296 -11.62 5.07 -15.41
CA ASP A 296 -13.02 5.43 -15.63
C ASP A 296 -13.62 6.22 -14.46
N ARG A 297 -12.87 6.37 -13.37
CA ARG A 297 -13.33 7.09 -12.17
C ARG A 297 -12.54 8.38 -11.99
N ALA A 298 -13.25 9.49 -11.89
CA ALA A 298 -12.70 10.71 -11.33
C ALA A 298 -12.41 10.48 -9.86
N SER A 299 -11.35 11.10 -9.31
CA SER A 299 -11.13 11.12 -7.87
C SER A 299 -12.21 12.01 -7.23
N SER A 300 -13.24 11.39 -6.64
CA SER A 300 -14.35 12.10 -6.00
C SER A 300 -13.95 12.72 -4.66
N GLN A 301 -12.71 12.59 -4.21
CA GLN A 301 -12.25 13.06 -2.89
C GLN A 301 -11.28 14.24 -2.95
N ASP A 302 -10.94 14.74 -4.13
CA ASP A 302 -10.10 15.93 -4.23
C ASP A 302 -10.95 17.20 -4.05
N ASN A 303 -10.65 18.00 -3.05
CA ASN A 303 -11.26 19.31 -2.84
C ASN A 303 -10.90 20.20 -4.03
N GLY A 304 -11.92 20.79 -4.68
CA GLY A 304 -11.75 21.72 -5.79
C GLY A 304 -11.55 21.06 -7.15
N ILE A 305 -11.25 21.92 -8.11
CA ILE A 305 -11.00 21.55 -9.51
C ILE A 305 -9.50 21.53 -9.76
N ASN A 306 -8.98 20.38 -10.17
CA ASN A 306 -7.55 20.17 -10.44
C ASN A 306 -7.27 20.06 -11.93
N THR A 307 -6.32 20.85 -12.41
CA THR A 307 -5.66 20.64 -13.70
C THR A 307 -4.26 20.11 -13.42
N ALA A 308 -3.91 18.96 -13.98
CA ALA A 308 -2.63 18.33 -13.74
C ALA A 308 -1.92 17.94 -15.02
N SER A 309 -0.63 18.21 -15.10
CA SER A 309 0.27 17.77 -16.17
C SER A 309 1.47 17.05 -15.54
N THR A 310 1.83 15.89 -16.07
CA THR A 310 2.93 15.08 -15.55
C THR A 310 3.75 14.53 -16.70
N VAL A 311 5.07 14.57 -16.58
CA VAL A 311 6.02 13.88 -17.45
C VAL A 311 7.01 13.16 -16.58
N GLY A 312 7.24 11.89 -16.83
CA GLY A 312 8.16 11.07 -16.03
C GLY A 312 8.92 10.06 -16.87
N ALA A 313 10.15 9.79 -16.47
CA ALA A 313 10.97 8.75 -17.03
C ALA A 313 11.53 7.86 -15.93
N THR A 314 11.55 6.55 -16.15
CA THR A 314 12.13 5.58 -15.22
C THR A 314 13.06 4.64 -15.97
N PHE A 315 14.09 4.20 -15.30
CA PHE A 315 14.96 3.15 -15.81
C PHE A 315 15.43 2.24 -14.67
N ALA A 316 15.64 0.97 -14.98
CA ALA A 316 16.30 0.03 -14.08
C ALA A 316 17.16 -0.91 -14.91
N LYS A 317 18.34 -1.28 -14.38
CA LYS A 317 19.28 -2.18 -15.03
C LYS A 317 20.04 -3.01 -14.01
N GLU A 318 20.10 -4.31 -14.25
CA GLU A 318 20.93 -5.25 -13.50
C GLU A 318 22.11 -5.69 -14.37
N LYS A 319 23.32 -5.61 -13.83
CA LYS A 319 24.53 -6.05 -14.50
C LYS A 319 25.24 -7.11 -13.66
N ASN A 320 25.34 -8.33 -14.17
CA ASN A 320 26.16 -9.43 -13.64
C ASN A 320 25.86 -9.81 -12.16
N LYS A 321 24.62 -9.72 -11.67
CA LYS A 321 24.24 -9.99 -10.29
C LYS A 321 24.97 -9.16 -9.21
N HIS A 322 26.01 -8.41 -9.59
CA HIS A 322 26.82 -7.58 -8.69
C HIS A 322 26.33 -6.14 -8.61
N TYR A 323 25.74 -5.65 -9.71
CA TYR A 323 25.29 -4.27 -9.81
C TYR A 323 23.82 -4.22 -10.22
N ASP A 324 23.05 -3.51 -9.45
CA ASP A 324 21.65 -3.20 -9.74
C ASP A 324 21.46 -1.69 -9.53
N TYR A 325 21.04 -0.98 -10.56
CA TYR A 325 20.84 0.44 -10.50
C TYR A 325 19.60 0.86 -11.31
N GLY A 326 18.97 1.88 -10.84
CA GLY A 326 17.77 2.43 -11.46
C GLY A 326 17.44 3.79 -10.88
N GLY A 327 16.49 4.45 -11.50
CA GLY A 327 16.03 5.74 -11.03
C GLY A 327 14.83 6.23 -11.79
N ASN A 328 14.25 7.29 -11.28
CA ASN A 328 13.16 8.01 -11.90
C ASN A 328 13.44 9.52 -11.89
N LEU A 329 12.90 10.21 -12.88
CA LEU A 329 12.80 11.65 -12.95
C LEU A 329 11.39 12.01 -13.35
N GLN A 330 10.76 12.91 -12.60
CA GLN A 330 9.38 13.33 -12.83
C GLN A 330 9.26 14.85 -12.72
N TYR A 331 8.56 15.45 -13.67
CA TYR A 331 8.01 16.79 -13.56
C TYR A 331 6.50 16.70 -13.43
N ARG A 332 5.93 17.51 -12.52
CA ARG A 332 4.50 17.61 -12.31
C ARG A 332 4.09 19.05 -12.11
N HIS A 333 3.13 19.51 -12.89
CA HIS A 333 2.42 20.77 -12.72
C HIS A 333 1.01 20.49 -12.24
N VAL A 334 0.56 21.18 -11.19
CA VAL A 334 -0.83 21.12 -10.72
C VAL A 334 -1.34 22.53 -10.47
N LYS A 335 -2.48 22.85 -11.08
CA LYS A 335 -3.33 23.97 -10.70
C LYS A 335 -4.51 23.42 -9.94
N ASN A 336 -4.73 23.93 -8.74
CA ASN A 336 -5.86 23.58 -7.89
C ASN A 336 -6.69 24.85 -7.62
N ASP A 337 -7.99 24.78 -7.90
CA ASP A 337 -8.95 25.85 -7.71
C ASP A 337 -10.03 25.36 -6.76
N VAL A 338 -10.07 25.96 -5.56
CA VAL A 338 -10.94 25.51 -4.47
C VAL A 338 -11.80 26.68 -4.01
N GLU A 339 -13.08 26.45 -4.02
CA GLU A 339 -14.08 27.22 -3.30
C GLU A 339 -14.60 26.37 -2.16
N LYS A 340 -14.58 26.87 -0.96
CA LYS A 340 -14.85 26.10 0.24
C LYS A 340 -15.71 26.87 1.21
N ASP A 341 -16.85 26.28 1.59
CA ASP A 341 -17.71 26.76 2.65
C ASP A 341 -17.49 25.90 3.90
N THR A 342 -17.29 26.55 5.04
CA THR A 342 -17.06 25.88 6.31
C THR A 342 -17.98 26.46 7.36
N HIS A 343 -18.75 25.57 7.97
CA HIS A 343 -19.52 25.85 9.18
C HIS A 343 -18.81 25.22 10.37
N ARG A 344 -18.58 26.02 11.42
CA ARG A 344 -17.93 25.56 12.64
C ARG A 344 -18.76 25.89 13.87
N GLU A 345 -19.03 24.89 14.67
CA GLU A 345 -19.55 25.01 16.02
C GLU A 345 -18.43 24.78 17.02
N THR A 346 -18.23 25.72 17.94
CA THR A 346 -17.22 25.57 18.99
C THR A 346 -17.89 25.57 20.36
N PHE A 347 -17.77 24.46 21.07
CA PHE A 347 -18.37 24.26 22.39
C PHE A 347 -17.54 24.93 23.47
N ARG A 348 -18.17 25.79 24.26
CA ARG A 348 -17.55 26.57 25.31
C ARG A 348 -18.40 26.56 26.58
N ARG A 349 -17.82 27.00 27.70
CA ARG A 349 -18.49 27.06 28.99
C ARG A 349 -19.67 28.04 28.98
N GLY A 350 -19.55 29.17 28.29
CA GLY A 350 -20.58 30.22 28.15
C GLY A 350 -21.61 29.92 27.06
N GLY A 351 -21.51 28.80 26.35
CA GLY A 351 -22.39 28.44 25.23
C GLY A 351 -21.60 28.11 23.97
N THR A 352 -22.30 27.60 22.98
CA THR A 352 -21.68 27.29 21.68
C THR A 352 -21.47 28.57 20.86
N THR A 353 -20.30 28.79 20.30
CA THR A 353 -20.04 29.84 19.32
C THR A 353 -20.00 29.26 17.93
N TYR A 354 -20.38 30.06 16.93
CA TYR A 354 -20.49 29.63 15.56
C TYR A 354 -19.57 30.46 14.66
N SER A 355 -19.03 29.87 13.61
CA SER A 355 -18.37 30.62 12.55
C SER A 355 -18.67 30.02 11.19
N ASP A 356 -18.96 30.91 10.24
CA ASP A 356 -19.12 30.61 8.83
C ASP A 356 -17.96 31.20 8.06
N GLU A 357 -17.32 30.37 7.25
CA GLU A 357 -16.14 30.78 6.47
C GLU A 357 -16.37 30.40 5.00
N ASN A 358 -16.20 31.36 4.11
CA ASN A 358 -16.12 31.12 2.66
C ASN A 358 -14.69 31.42 2.20
N ASP A 359 -14.01 30.42 1.66
CA ASP A 359 -12.63 30.50 1.21
C ASP A 359 -12.49 30.21 -0.27
N LEU A 360 -11.88 31.12 -1.01
CA LEU A 360 -11.44 30.95 -2.40
C LEU A 360 -9.93 30.73 -2.42
N SER A 361 -9.47 29.62 -2.96
CA SER A 361 -8.04 29.26 -3.01
C SER A 361 -7.63 28.86 -4.43
N LEU A 362 -6.69 29.59 -4.99
CA LEU A 362 -6.01 29.24 -6.23
C LEU A 362 -4.56 28.90 -5.94
N LYS A 363 -4.16 27.69 -6.29
CA LYS A 363 -2.80 27.20 -6.05
C LYS A 363 -2.20 26.61 -7.31
N HIS A 364 -1.00 27.06 -7.67
CA HIS A 364 -0.15 26.46 -8.71
C HIS A 364 1.06 25.82 -8.06
N THR A 365 1.38 24.60 -8.44
CA THR A 365 2.56 23.90 -7.94
C THR A 365 3.28 23.23 -9.10
N ASP A 366 4.54 23.61 -9.28
CA ASP A 366 5.50 22.95 -10.17
C ASP A 366 6.43 22.10 -9.32
N ASN A 367 6.56 20.84 -9.63
CA ASN A 367 7.41 19.92 -8.89
C ASN A 367 8.31 19.13 -9.85
N VAL A 368 9.61 19.17 -9.60
CA VAL A 368 10.59 18.27 -10.24
C VAL A 368 11.15 17.36 -9.17
N SER A 369 11.07 16.07 -9.35
CA SER A 369 11.63 15.09 -8.41
C SER A 369 12.40 14.01 -9.14
N GLY A 370 13.50 13.57 -8.53
CA GLY A 370 14.32 12.50 -9.04
C GLY A 370 14.84 11.61 -7.92
N SER A 371 14.81 10.33 -8.14
CA SER A 371 15.44 9.35 -7.25
C SER A 371 16.36 8.43 -8.02
N PHE A 372 17.40 7.98 -7.36
CA PHE A 372 18.34 7.01 -7.90
C PHE A 372 18.61 5.95 -6.84
N ARG A 373 18.77 4.71 -7.27
CA ARG A 373 19.18 3.58 -6.45
C ARG A 373 20.36 2.91 -7.10
N PHE A 374 21.41 2.70 -6.34
CA PHE A 374 22.57 1.92 -6.73
C PHE A 374 22.82 0.85 -5.67
N LYS A 375 22.77 -0.41 -6.08
CA LYS A 375 23.11 -1.55 -5.26
C LYS A 375 24.34 -2.22 -5.83
N TRP A 376 25.30 -2.44 -4.95
CA TRP A 376 26.53 -3.15 -5.25
C TRP A 376 26.73 -4.31 -4.28
N SER A 377 26.82 -5.51 -4.82
CA SER A 377 27.12 -6.74 -4.09
C SER A 377 28.46 -7.30 -4.58
N PRO A 378 29.60 -6.82 -4.03
CA PRO A 378 30.95 -7.23 -4.50
C PRO A 378 31.19 -8.73 -4.32
N ASP A 379 30.58 -9.31 -3.29
CA ASP A 379 30.57 -10.75 -2.98
C ASP A 379 29.20 -11.19 -2.41
N SER A 380 29.05 -12.48 -2.13
CA SER A 380 27.82 -13.05 -1.57
C SER A 380 27.55 -12.67 -0.10
N MET A 381 28.50 -12.00 0.55
CA MET A 381 28.43 -11.63 1.98
C MET A 381 28.28 -10.12 2.17
N THR A 382 28.44 -9.31 1.14
CA THR A 382 28.45 -7.85 1.25
C THR A 382 27.39 -7.21 0.35
N ASN A 383 26.66 -6.26 0.89
CA ASN A 383 25.68 -5.47 0.16
C ASN A 383 25.84 -3.99 0.51
N ILE A 384 25.96 -3.15 -0.52
CA ILE A 384 26.05 -1.70 -0.41
C ILE A 384 24.93 -1.11 -1.24
N VAL A 385 24.10 -0.28 -0.60
CA VAL A 385 22.96 0.36 -1.27
C VAL A 385 23.02 1.85 -1.03
N PHE A 386 23.06 2.62 -2.11
CA PHE A 386 23.02 4.07 -2.10
C PHE A 386 21.74 4.56 -2.77
N ARG A 387 20.98 5.42 -2.07
CA ARG A 387 19.70 5.97 -2.54
C ARG A 387 19.66 7.48 -2.32
N PRO A 388 20.07 8.30 -3.28
CA PRO A 388 19.80 9.74 -3.28
C PRO A 388 18.40 10.03 -3.84
N ASN A 389 17.79 11.08 -3.30
CA ASN A 389 16.53 11.65 -3.78
C ASN A 389 16.68 13.17 -3.78
N VAL A 390 16.26 13.81 -4.85
CA VAL A 390 16.22 15.27 -4.99
C VAL A 390 14.83 15.69 -5.42
N SER A 391 14.29 16.74 -4.81
CA SER A 391 13.07 17.38 -5.28
C SER A 391 13.17 18.88 -5.17
N TYR A 392 12.59 19.55 -6.14
CA TYR A 392 12.38 20.99 -6.15
C TYR A 392 10.92 21.25 -6.47
N SER A 393 10.26 22.10 -5.68
CA SER A 393 8.92 22.57 -6.00
C SER A 393 8.83 24.08 -5.84
N HIS A 394 8.15 24.70 -6.80
CA HIS A 394 7.71 26.08 -6.77
C HIS A 394 6.21 26.08 -6.53
N THR A 395 5.74 26.89 -5.56
CA THR A 395 4.33 27.03 -5.23
C THR A 395 3.92 28.49 -5.21
N PHE A 396 2.94 28.82 -6.03
CA PHE A 396 2.22 30.08 -5.95
C PHE A 396 0.81 29.80 -5.43
N GLY A 397 0.37 30.58 -4.43
CA GLY A 397 -0.96 30.48 -3.85
C GLY A 397 -1.61 31.85 -3.66
N LYS A 398 -2.89 31.94 -3.95
CA LYS A 398 -3.76 33.08 -3.63
C LYS A 398 -4.98 32.53 -2.89
N ASN A 399 -5.21 33.03 -1.68
CA ASN A 399 -6.37 32.70 -0.88
C ASN A 399 -7.11 33.98 -0.53
N GLU A 400 -8.42 33.97 -0.70
CA GLU A 400 -9.33 35.04 -0.29
C GLU A 400 -10.41 34.39 0.58
N GLY A 401 -10.69 34.96 1.73
CA GLY A 401 -11.64 34.37 2.67
C GLY A 401 -12.47 35.43 3.34
N LEU A 402 -13.75 35.11 3.52
CA LEU A 402 -14.66 35.85 4.38
C LEU A 402 -15.07 34.92 5.53
N SER A 403 -14.88 35.38 6.75
CA SER A 403 -15.25 34.62 7.96
C SER A 403 -16.13 35.52 8.85
N SER A 404 -17.25 34.97 9.28
CA SER A 404 -18.16 35.61 10.23
C SER A 404 -18.19 34.76 11.51
N ASN A 405 -18.03 35.42 12.66
CA ASN A 405 -18.04 34.76 13.95
C ASN A 405 -19.25 35.24 14.77
N TYR A 406 -19.90 34.32 15.44
CA TYR A 406 -21.13 34.55 16.20
C TYR A 406 -20.99 33.99 17.62
N ASN A 407 -21.57 34.69 18.59
CA ASN A 407 -21.66 34.22 19.96
C ASN A 407 -22.77 33.15 20.14
N SER A 408 -22.97 32.72 21.38
CA SER A 408 -23.99 31.70 21.73
C SER A 408 -25.44 32.14 21.49
N ALA A 409 -25.72 33.44 21.39
CA ALA A 409 -27.01 34.01 21.02
C ALA A 409 -27.16 34.27 19.50
N HIS A 410 -26.24 33.75 18.68
CA HIS A 410 -26.15 33.98 17.23
C HIS A 410 -25.98 35.48 16.83
N LYS A 411 -25.49 36.32 17.75
CA LYS A 411 -25.07 37.68 17.43
C LYS A 411 -23.66 37.68 16.85
N MET A 412 -23.42 38.45 15.79
CA MET A 412 -22.12 38.55 15.12
C MET A 412 -21.11 39.29 16.01
N ASN A 413 -20.02 38.64 16.40
CA ASN A 413 -18.91 39.29 17.11
C ASN A 413 -17.99 40.07 16.15
N TYR A 414 -17.67 39.46 15.03
CA TYR A 414 -16.88 40.08 13.98
C TYR A 414 -17.07 39.43 12.61
N SER A 415 -16.77 40.21 11.59
CA SER A 415 -16.57 39.74 10.22
C SER A 415 -15.13 40.03 9.80
N LYS A 416 -14.45 39.05 9.21
CA LYS A 416 -13.06 39.10 8.81
C LYS A 416 -12.92 38.82 7.32
N LEU A 417 -12.46 39.79 6.55
CA LEU A 417 -12.03 39.65 5.17
C LEU A 417 -10.53 39.39 5.14
N SER A 418 -10.09 38.35 4.48
CA SER A 418 -8.66 38.04 4.35
C SER A 418 -8.27 37.84 2.89
N SER A 419 -7.11 38.36 2.52
CA SER A 419 -6.46 38.09 1.24
C SER A 419 -5.01 37.71 1.49
N ARG A 420 -4.59 36.57 1.02
CA ARG A 420 -3.22 36.08 1.20
C ARG A 420 -2.65 35.63 -0.13
N ARG A 421 -1.49 36.14 -0.46
CA ARG A 421 -0.71 35.69 -1.62
C ARG A 421 0.62 35.12 -1.10
N ASN A 422 0.94 33.94 -1.52
CA ASN A 422 2.18 33.24 -1.14
C ASN A 422 2.93 32.82 -2.38
N ASN A 423 4.24 33.00 -2.39
CA ASN A 423 5.14 32.56 -3.44
C ASN A 423 6.35 31.92 -2.77
N GLY A 424 6.65 30.68 -3.07
CA GLY A 424 7.72 29.98 -2.37
C GLY A 424 8.28 28.79 -3.11
N ASP A 425 9.51 28.49 -2.77
CA ASP A 425 10.26 27.35 -3.26
C ASP A 425 10.52 26.33 -2.15
N ASN A 426 10.70 25.10 -2.53
CA ASN A 426 11.12 24.03 -1.63
C ASN A 426 12.11 23.13 -2.34
N PHE A 427 13.37 23.22 -1.95
CA PHE A 427 14.42 22.33 -2.39
C PHE A 427 14.71 21.30 -1.31
N ASN A 428 14.66 20.01 -1.70
CA ASN A 428 14.88 18.90 -0.78
C ASN A 428 15.89 17.93 -1.40
N LEU A 429 16.96 17.62 -0.67
CA LEU A 429 17.98 16.67 -1.02
C LEU A 429 18.13 15.67 0.12
N ASN A 430 17.82 14.40 -0.14
CA ASN A 430 18.01 13.32 0.82
C ASN A 430 18.92 12.25 0.25
N GLY A 431 19.66 11.58 1.10
CA GLY A 431 20.52 10.48 0.72
C GLY A 431 20.59 9.43 1.82
N SER A 432 20.59 8.16 1.42
CA SER A 432 20.88 7.06 2.33
C SER A 432 21.96 6.16 1.75
N LEU A 433 22.90 5.74 2.59
CA LEU A 433 23.93 4.76 2.30
C LEU A 433 23.82 3.65 3.34
N ARG A 434 23.49 2.45 2.88
CA ARG A 434 23.43 1.24 3.69
C ARG A 434 24.57 0.31 3.29
N PHE A 435 25.36 -0.09 4.25
CA PHE A 435 26.37 -1.15 4.14
C PHE A 435 25.97 -2.30 5.05
N VAL A 436 25.93 -3.51 4.53
CA VAL A 436 25.71 -4.73 5.31
C VAL A 436 26.74 -5.77 4.92
N ARG A 437 27.40 -6.33 5.93
CA ARG A 437 28.36 -7.44 5.77
C ARG A 437 27.96 -8.61 6.65
N LYS A 438 27.73 -9.73 6.03
CA LYS A 438 27.58 -11.03 6.68
C LYS A 438 28.99 -11.51 7.06
N LEU A 439 29.19 -11.83 8.34
CA LEU A 439 30.52 -12.23 8.86
C LEU A 439 30.68 -13.75 8.93
N ASN A 440 29.56 -14.49 8.95
CA ASN A 440 29.53 -15.95 8.87
C ASN A 440 28.18 -16.46 8.36
N GLU A 441 28.12 -17.75 8.02
CA GLU A 441 26.89 -18.40 7.55
C GLU A 441 25.81 -18.59 8.64
N LYS A 442 26.16 -18.41 9.94
CA LYS A 442 25.23 -18.58 11.06
C LYS A 442 24.41 -17.31 11.32
N GLY A 443 24.62 -16.22 10.58
CA GLY A 443 23.85 -14.97 10.68
C GLY A 443 24.54 -13.85 11.44
N ARG A 444 25.83 -14.01 11.86
CA ARG A 444 26.64 -12.90 12.39
C ARG A 444 26.80 -11.85 11.31
N ASN A 445 26.46 -10.60 11.63
CA ASN A 445 26.53 -9.53 10.62
C ASN A 445 26.82 -8.18 11.26
N LEU A 446 27.35 -7.29 10.42
CA LEU A 446 27.58 -5.86 10.70
C LEU A 446 26.80 -5.04 9.71
N GLY A 447 26.02 -4.07 10.19
CA GLY A 447 25.30 -3.10 9.38
C GLY A 447 25.72 -1.67 9.73
N ILE A 448 25.84 -0.82 8.70
CA ILE A 448 26.05 0.62 8.84
C ILE A 448 25.03 1.32 7.96
N ASN A 449 24.24 2.22 8.55
CA ASN A 449 23.27 3.05 7.85
C ASN A 449 23.63 4.52 8.05
N LEU A 450 23.87 5.23 6.98
CA LEU A 450 24.08 6.67 6.97
C LEU A 450 22.91 7.32 6.23
N ASN A 451 22.26 8.30 6.85
CA ASN A 451 21.23 9.09 6.21
C ASN A 451 21.57 10.56 6.37
N SER A 452 21.30 11.34 5.33
CA SER A 452 21.48 12.79 5.31
C SER A 452 20.32 13.42 4.56
N GLY A 453 19.87 14.57 5.04
CA GLY A 453 18.83 15.35 4.40
C GLY A 453 19.10 16.84 4.56
N TYR A 454 18.87 17.58 3.50
CA TYR A 454 18.89 19.04 3.45
C TYR A 454 17.59 19.53 2.84
N ASN A 455 16.97 20.49 3.49
CA ASN A 455 15.76 21.13 3.00
C ASN A 455 15.92 22.66 3.11
N TYR A 456 15.63 23.36 2.01
CA TYR A 456 15.65 24.80 1.90
C TYR A 456 14.31 25.31 1.37
N VAL A 457 13.64 26.15 2.17
CA VAL A 457 12.29 26.65 1.89
C VAL A 457 12.27 28.18 2.04
N PRO A 458 12.63 28.95 1.00
CA PRO A 458 12.34 30.36 0.94
C PRO A 458 10.88 30.57 0.51
N SER A 459 10.21 31.55 1.08
CA SER A 459 8.90 32.00 0.60
C SER A 459 8.65 33.42 0.99
N ASP A 460 7.93 34.15 0.13
CA ASP A 460 7.40 35.46 0.43
C ASP A 460 5.88 35.44 0.41
N GLN A 461 5.29 36.16 1.36
CA GLN A 461 3.86 36.16 1.60
C GLN A 461 3.38 37.59 1.82
N ARG A 462 2.33 38.00 1.12
CA ARG A 462 1.54 39.20 1.49
C ARG A 462 0.26 38.71 2.14
N SER A 463 -0.12 39.30 3.26
CA SER A 463 -1.35 38.97 3.97
C SER A 463 -2.04 40.29 4.37
N MET A 464 -3.20 40.51 3.79
CA MET A 464 -4.09 41.61 4.15
C MET A 464 -5.30 41.04 4.89
N THR A 465 -5.64 41.61 6.01
CA THR A 465 -6.85 41.27 6.75
C THR A 465 -7.55 42.58 7.19
N ARG A 466 -8.88 42.55 7.06
CA ARG A 466 -9.77 43.55 7.65
C ARG A 466 -10.74 42.81 8.54
N THR A 467 -10.78 43.17 9.80
CA THR A 467 -11.70 42.62 10.80
C THR A 467 -12.56 43.75 11.29
N ASP A 468 -13.87 43.60 11.10
CA ASP A 468 -14.89 44.53 11.56
C ASP A 468 -15.58 43.90 12.77
N PHE A 469 -15.35 44.51 13.95
CA PHE A 469 -15.90 44.03 15.23
C PHE A 469 -17.25 44.69 15.47
N ARG A 470 -18.14 43.97 16.15
CA ARG A 470 -19.43 44.45 16.62
C ARG A 470 -19.54 44.25 18.11
N PHE A 471 -19.74 45.34 18.86
CA PHE A 471 -19.90 45.34 20.30
C PHE A 471 -21.32 45.75 20.63
N TYR A 472 -22.02 44.96 21.43
CA TYR A 472 -23.38 45.20 21.87
C TYR A 472 -23.35 45.68 23.30
N GLU A 473 -23.90 46.91 23.58
CA GLU A 473 -23.95 47.45 24.95
C GLU A 473 -25.00 46.73 25.82
N ASP A 474 -26.07 46.19 25.19
CA ASP A 474 -27.13 45.47 25.89
C ASP A 474 -27.48 44.16 25.09
N GLU A 475 -27.67 43.05 25.81
CA GLU A 475 -28.03 41.77 25.15
C GLU A 475 -29.41 41.81 24.45
N LEU A 476 -30.23 42.80 24.77
CA LEU A 476 -31.59 42.94 24.26
C LEU A 476 -31.72 43.92 23.07
N ASP A 477 -30.72 44.77 22.85
CA ASP A 477 -30.74 45.77 21.75
C ASP A 477 -29.93 45.30 20.55
N MET A 478 -30.59 45.02 19.44
CA MET A 478 -29.96 44.50 18.20
C MET A 478 -29.54 45.63 17.25
N ASP A 479 -29.95 46.85 17.47
CA ASP A 479 -29.79 47.94 16.49
C ASP A 479 -28.64 48.87 16.82
N GLU A 480 -28.04 48.86 18.00
CA GLU A 480 -26.91 49.71 18.41
C GLU A 480 -25.62 48.90 18.65
N ALA A 481 -24.97 48.50 17.57
CA ALA A 481 -23.63 47.94 17.62
C ALA A 481 -22.57 49.05 17.44
N ILE A 482 -21.60 49.09 18.37
CA ILE A 482 -20.41 49.92 18.18
C ILE A 482 -19.46 49.17 17.25
N ASP A 483 -19.27 49.69 16.06
CA ASP A 483 -18.38 49.10 15.07
C ASP A 483 -16.93 49.62 15.23
N SER A 484 -15.99 48.72 15.28
CA SER A 484 -14.59 48.99 15.23
C SER A 484 -13.91 48.17 14.15
N SER A 485 -13.04 48.75 13.38
CA SER A 485 -12.33 48.05 12.31
C SER A 485 -10.84 47.97 12.56
N LEU A 486 -10.28 46.80 12.43
CA LEU A 486 -8.84 46.54 12.44
C LEU A 486 -8.38 46.10 11.04
N MET A 487 -7.52 46.90 10.42
CA MET A 487 -6.90 46.53 9.16
C MET A 487 -5.41 46.24 9.33
N THR A 488 -4.96 45.15 8.76
CA THR A 488 -3.53 44.82 8.71
C THR A 488 -3.15 44.44 7.29
N ASP A 489 -2.06 45.00 6.77
CA ASP A 489 -1.45 44.55 5.51
C ASP A 489 0.06 44.37 5.76
N ARG A 490 0.50 43.14 5.56
CA ARG A 490 1.85 42.71 5.93
C ARG A 490 2.51 41.94 4.80
N TRP A 491 3.81 42.24 4.64
CA TRP A 491 4.69 41.43 3.82
C TRP A 491 5.60 40.61 4.71
N THR A 492 5.72 39.31 4.44
CA THR A 492 6.57 38.42 5.24
C THR A 492 7.54 37.67 4.33
N ASP A 493 8.84 37.84 4.57
CA ASP A 493 9.93 37.05 3.98
C ASP A 493 10.29 35.92 4.95
N LYS A 494 10.08 34.67 4.49
CA LYS A 494 10.36 33.46 5.25
C LYS A 494 11.48 32.68 4.61
N LYS A 495 12.45 32.25 5.43
CA LYS A 495 13.50 31.31 5.00
C LYS A 495 13.69 30.22 6.04
N ARG A 496 13.63 29.00 5.60
CA ARG A 496 13.90 27.84 6.46
C ARG A 496 14.98 26.97 5.83
N ASN A 497 16.07 26.80 6.56
CA ASN A 497 17.10 25.82 6.27
C ASN A 497 17.00 24.68 7.28
N SER A 498 16.95 23.47 6.85
CA SER A 498 16.99 22.31 7.74
C SER A 498 18.03 21.33 7.24
N PHE A 499 18.85 20.86 8.16
CA PHE A 499 19.85 19.86 7.91
C PHE A 499 19.71 18.72 8.92
N ASN A 500 19.65 17.49 8.45
CA ASN A 500 19.61 16.32 9.30
C ASN A 500 20.63 15.29 8.82
N TYR A 501 21.26 14.59 9.75
CA TYR A 501 22.06 13.43 9.45
C TYR A 501 21.93 12.41 10.57
N SER A 502 22.03 11.14 10.21
CA SER A 502 22.12 10.05 11.17
C SER A 502 23.11 8.99 10.73
N ALA A 503 23.83 8.46 11.70
CA ALA A 503 24.71 7.33 11.56
C ALA A 503 24.28 6.24 12.51
N GLU A 504 24.00 5.05 12.00
CA GLU A 504 23.63 3.87 12.77
C GLU A 504 24.60 2.74 12.48
N ALA A 505 25.11 2.13 13.53
CA ALA A 505 25.87 0.89 13.50
C ALA A 505 25.05 -0.21 14.17
N SER A 506 24.96 -1.37 13.56
CA SER A 506 24.30 -2.55 14.09
C SER A 506 25.20 -3.77 14.03
N TYR A 507 25.20 -4.55 15.09
CA TYR A 507 25.92 -5.82 15.17
C TYR A 507 24.98 -6.91 15.65
N THR A 508 24.93 -8.00 14.93
CA THR A 508 24.11 -9.16 15.27
C THR A 508 24.99 -10.39 15.54
N GLU A 509 24.81 -10.96 16.71
CA GLU A 509 25.48 -12.18 17.18
C GLU A 509 24.51 -13.36 17.26
N PRO A 510 24.76 -14.47 16.56
CA PRO A 510 24.01 -15.71 16.77
C PRO A 510 24.45 -16.37 18.09
N LEU A 511 23.51 -16.46 19.07
CA LEU A 511 23.76 -17.11 20.36
C LEU A 511 23.52 -18.62 20.32
N PHE A 512 22.37 -18.99 19.70
CA PHE A 512 21.94 -20.37 19.50
C PHE A 512 21.42 -20.53 18.07
N PRO A 513 21.20 -21.74 17.56
CA PRO A 513 20.57 -21.94 16.27
C PRO A 513 19.25 -21.15 16.15
N LYS A 514 19.19 -20.22 15.17
CA LYS A 514 18.05 -19.35 14.91
C LYS A 514 17.70 -18.33 16.02
N HIS A 515 18.61 -18.08 16.95
CA HIS A 515 18.46 -17.06 17.99
C HIS A 515 19.60 -16.05 17.89
N TYR A 516 19.27 -14.77 17.90
CA TYR A 516 20.19 -13.68 17.61
C TYR A 516 20.05 -12.57 18.65
N LEU A 517 21.17 -12.04 19.07
CA LEU A 517 21.27 -10.83 19.88
C LEU A 517 21.76 -9.70 18.98
N THR A 518 21.02 -8.60 18.91
CA THR A 518 21.36 -7.45 18.08
C THR A 518 21.63 -6.23 18.95
N PHE A 519 22.75 -5.60 18.73
CA PHE A 519 23.10 -4.31 19.32
C PHE A 519 23.02 -3.26 18.20
N LYS A 520 22.33 -2.13 18.47
CA LYS A 520 22.26 -0.99 17.55
C LYS A 520 22.62 0.27 18.30
N TYR A 521 23.41 1.11 17.68
CA TYR A 521 23.66 2.45 18.15
C TYR A 521 23.42 3.42 17.00
N ARG A 522 22.57 4.44 17.25
CA ARG A 522 22.28 5.51 16.29
C ARG A 522 22.55 6.86 16.93
N PHE A 523 23.32 7.65 16.22
CA PHE A 523 23.40 9.08 16.45
C PHE A 523 22.59 9.81 15.39
N GLN A 524 21.79 10.79 15.80
CA GLN A 524 21.04 11.64 14.89
C GLN A 524 21.15 13.09 15.31
N HIS A 525 21.49 13.93 14.36
CA HIS A 525 21.43 15.39 14.48
C HIS A 525 20.36 15.94 13.54
N ARG A 526 19.53 16.86 14.05
CA ARG A 526 18.63 17.70 13.26
C ARG A 526 18.85 19.13 13.65
N GLY A 527 19.19 19.97 12.68
CA GLY A 527 19.31 21.40 12.82
C GLY A 527 18.33 22.12 11.90
N SER A 528 17.75 23.21 12.34
CA SER A 528 16.99 24.13 11.49
C SER A 528 17.27 25.57 11.86
N ASP A 529 17.45 26.42 10.85
CA ASP A 529 17.51 27.89 10.95
C ASP A 529 16.27 28.44 10.24
N SER A 530 15.34 29.01 10.97
CA SER A 530 14.07 29.53 10.48
C SER A 530 14.01 31.02 10.75
N ARG A 531 13.77 31.79 9.70
CA ARG A 531 13.63 33.24 9.74
C ARG A 531 12.30 33.64 9.13
N SER A 532 11.61 34.57 9.79
CA SER A 532 10.38 35.16 9.33
C SER A 532 10.47 36.66 9.61
N TYR A 533 10.73 37.45 8.58
CA TYR A 533 10.82 38.90 8.70
C TYR A 533 9.51 39.50 8.19
N VAL A 534 8.85 40.25 9.06
CA VAL A 534 7.56 40.90 8.78
C VAL A 534 7.78 42.37 8.55
N TYR A 535 7.21 42.88 7.48
CA TYR A 535 7.27 44.29 7.09
C TYR A 535 5.85 44.83 6.94
N ASP A 536 5.68 46.11 7.10
CA ASP A 536 4.49 46.78 6.61
C ASP A 536 4.41 46.67 5.08
N ALA A 537 3.24 46.41 4.52
CA ALA A 537 3.12 46.14 3.07
C ALA A 537 3.33 47.39 2.20
N ASP A 538 3.05 48.60 2.75
CA ASP A 538 3.27 49.86 2.06
C ASP A 538 4.73 50.29 2.11
N ASP A 539 5.45 49.91 3.20
CA ASP A 539 6.88 50.21 3.39
C ASP A 539 7.65 48.91 3.70
N ARG A 540 8.15 48.24 2.66
CA ARG A 540 8.96 47.03 2.81
C ARG A 540 10.36 47.25 3.41
N THR A 541 10.70 48.44 3.76
CA THR A 541 12.01 48.76 4.34
C THR A 541 12.00 48.73 5.87
N THR A 542 10.84 48.97 6.48
CA THR A 542 10.68 48.99 7.95
C THR A 542 10.23 47.61 8.43
N MET A 543 11.14 46.88 9.08
CA MET A 543 10.84 45.60 9.69
C MET A 543 10.09 45.76 11.01
N LEU A 544 9.04 44.99 11.21
CA LEU A 544 8.25 44.92 12.44
C LEU A 544 8.89 43.88 13.38
N ASP A 545 9.80 44.32 14.24
CA ASP A 545 10.62 43.45 15.09
C ASP A 545 9.80 42.54 16.01
N SER A 546 8.71 43.03 16.59
CA SER A 546 7.83 42.25 17.47
C SER A 546 7.13 41.10 16.79
N LEU A 547 6.84 41.26 15.49
CA LEU A 547 6.17 40.23 14.66
C LEU A 547 7.16 39.38 13.87
N SER A 548 8.42 39.79 13.82
CA SER A 548 9.51 39.08 13.14
C SER A 548 10.12 38.02 14.07
N SER A 549 10.63 36.96 13.50
CA SER A 549 11.29 35.91 14.27
C SER A 549 12.51 35.34 13.54
N SER A 550 13.54 35.01 14.31
CA SER A 550 14.70 34.27 13.83
C SER A 550 15.09 33.24 14.88
N VAL A 551 14.99 31.96 14.55
CA VAL A 551 15.09 30.86 15.49
C VAL A 551 16.02 29.79 14.93
N LYS A 552 16.97 29.30 15.73
CA LYS A 552 17.79 28.13 15.43
C LYS A 552 17.45 27.02 16.38
N ASN A 553 17.03 25.88 15.84
CA ASN A 553 16.71 24.67 16.59
C ASN A 553 17.75 23.59 16.32
N ASN A 554 18.24 22.94 17.38
CA ASN A 554 19.17 21.81 17.28
C ASN A 554 18.67 20.66 18.15
N TYR A 555 18.66 19.46 17.58
CA TYR A 555 18.28 18.22 18.25
C TYR A 555 19.39 17.19 18.06
N ASN A 556 20.02 16.77 19.15
CA ASN A 556 20.99 15.70 19.17
C ASN A 556 20.38 14.50 19.90
N THR A 557 20.27 13.39 19.20
CA THR A 557 19.65 12.18 19.73
C THR A 557 20.65 11.03 19.61
N HIS A 558 20.90 10.36 20.72
CA HIS A 558 21.63 9.12 20.80
C HIS A 558 20.64 8.00 21.08
N ARG A 559 20.69 6.90 20.38
CA ARG A 559 19.84 5.73 20.62
C ARG A 559 20.68 4.47 20.70
N ALA A 560 20.70 3.85 21.87
CA ALA A 560 21.30 2.54 22.10
C ALA A 560 20.18 1.52 22.25
N GLU A 561 20.21 0.47 21.48
CA GLU A 561 19.17 -0.56 21.44
C GLU A 561 19.80 -1.95 21.55
N VAL A 562 19.18 -2.80 22.37
CA VAL A 562 19.48 -4.22 22.47
C VAL A 562 18.22 -4.99 22.10
N GLY A 563 18.35 -5.91 21.15
CA GLY A 563 17.25 -6.74 20.67
C GLY A 563 17.61 -8.23 20.74
N PHE A 564 16.69 -9.04 21.21
CA PHE A 564 16.81 -10.50 21.20
C PHE A 564 15.69 -11.10 20.36
N GLN A 565 16.05 -11.86 19.34
CA GLN A 565 15.08 -12.48 18.44
C GLN A 565 15.31 -13.99 18.30
N GLY A 566 14.22 -14.73 18.17
CA GLY A 566 14.24 -16.16 17.92
C GLY A 566 13.28 -16.53 16.79
N LYS A 567 13.71 -17.46 15.92
CA LYS A 567 12.96 -17.94 14.76
C LYS A 567 12.77 -19.46 14.86
N GLY A 568 11.56 -19.88 15.27
CA GLY A 568 11.18 -21.28 15.33
C GLY A 568 10.27 -21.69 14.16
N ALA A 569 9.93 -22.97 14.09
CA ALA A 569 9.00 -23.50 13.08
C ALA A 569 7.59 -22.89 13.20
N LYS A 570 7.09 -22.77 14.45
CA LYS A 570 5.75 -22.24 14.73
C LYS A 570 5.75 -20.85 15.32
N MET A 571 6.84 -20.38 15.90
CA MET A 571 6.88 -19.09 16.58
C MET A 571 8.13 -18.30 16.20
N ASN A 572 7.93 -16.99 15.99
CA ASN A 572 9.00 -16.02 15.88
C ASN A 572 8.75 -14.95 16.94
N TYR A 573 9.80 -14.51 17.58
CA TYR A 573 9.69 -13.39 18.52
C TYR A 573 10.90 -12.45 18.39
N ASN A 574 10.64 -11.18 18.70
CA ASN A 574 11.66 -10.15 18.82
C ASN A 574 11.32 -9.30 20.05
N VAL A 575 12.24 -9.21 20.99
CA VAL A 575 12.14 -8.37 22.17
C VAL A 575 13.26 -7.36 22.13
N GLY A 576 12.94 -6.09 22.19
CA GLY A 576 13.90 -5.01 22.12
C GLY A 576 13.71 -4.00 23.23
N PHE A 577 14.80 -3.37 23.63
CA PHE A 577 14.80 -2.24 24.53
C PHE A 577 15.80 -1.20 24.05
N ALA A 578 15.34 0.05 23.92
CA ALA A 578 16.19 1.15 23.53
C ALA A 578 16.16 2.27 24.56
N LEU A 579 17.34 2.84 24.84
CA LEU A 579 17.53 4.08 25.56
C LEU A 579 17.88 5.18 24.57
N GLN A 580 17.23 6.36 24.72
CA GLN A 580 17.35 7.45 23.76
C GLN A 580 17.49 8.79 24.49
N PRO A 581 18.69 9.13 25.01
CA PRO A 581 18.97 10.48 25.46
C PRO A 581 18.89 11.46 24.28
N GLN A 582 18.16 12.55 24.49
CA GLN A 582 17.97 13.65 23.54
C GLN A 582 18.29 14.98 24.18
N ILE A 583 19.07 15.77 23.50
CA ILE A 583 19.34 17.17 23.84
C ILE A 583 18.70 18.02 22.75
N SER A 584 17.79 18.89 23.16
CA SER A 584 17.12 19.85 22.30
C SER A 584 17.46 21.26 22.76
N SER A 585 17.79 22.14 21.82
CA SER A 585 18.06 23.54 22.11
C SER A 585 17.47 24.45 21.05
N THR A 586 17.01 25.60 21.50
CA THR A 586 16.55 26.70 20.65
C THR A 586 17.29 27.97 21.04
N GLU A 587 17.83 28.66 20.03
CA GLU A 587 18.36 30.02 20.14
C GLU A 587 17.36 30.98 19.47
N ASN A 588 16.90 31.96 20.23
CA ASN A 588 15.97 33.00 19.77
C ASN A 588 16.74 34.29 19.46
N LEU A 589 16.97 34.56 18.19
CA LEU A 589 17.80 35.68 17.73
C LEU A 589 17.00 36.96 17.48
N LEU A 590 15.69 36.86 17.25
CA LEU A 590 14.80 37.97 16.95
C LEU A 590 13.36 37.65 17.39
N GLY A 591 12.56 38.71 17.62
CA GLY A 591 11.13 38.61 17.96
C GLY A 591 10.85 38.62 19.46
N ALA A 592 9.63 38.29 19.86
CA ALA A 592 9.11 38.32 21.23
C ALA A 592 9.91 37.43 22.22
N ASN A 593 10.57 36.39 21.71
CA ASN A 593 11.42 35.51 22.49
C ASN A 593 12.92 35.78 22.37
N LYS A 594 13.35 36.88 21.78
CA LYS A 594 14.79 37.21 21.62
C LYS A 594 15.56 37.07 22.94
N GLY A 595 16.64 36.26 22.90
CA GLY A 595 17.50 36.04 24.07
C GLY A 595 16.89 35.11 25.14
N LYS A 596 15.68 34.56 24.91
CA LYS A 596 15.05 33.56 25.78
C LYS A 596 15.33 32.17 25.24
N ASP A 597 16.60 31.77 25.28
CA ASP A 597 17.03 30.49 24.77
C ASP A 597 16.52 29.35 25.66
N THR A 598 16.19 28.22 25.03
CA THR A 598 15.65 27.07 25.72
C THR A 598 16.52 25.84 25.45
N ARG A 599 16.86 25.10 26.51
CA ARG A 599 17.56 23.82 26.38
C ARG A 599 16.90 22.80 27.26
N GLN A 600 16.62 21.64 26.67
CA GLN A 600 16.03 20.50 27.37
C GLN A 600 16.85 19.25 27.12
N THR A 601 17.08 18.46 28.17
CA THR A 601 17.70 17.13 28.09
C THR A 601 16.69 16.12 28.60
N VAL A 602 16.37 15.13 27.78
CA VAL A 602 15.38 14.09 28.09
C VAL A 602 15.98 12.71 27.85
N LEU A 603 15.77 11.79 28.79
CA LEU A 603 16.04 10.38 28.60
C LEU A 603 14.75 9.65 28.21
N ASN A 604 14.64 9.33 26.95
CA ASN A 604 13.54 8.53 26.41
C ASN A 604 13.88 7.04 26.45
N PHE A 605 12.88 6.18 26.57
CA PHE A 605 13.04 4.74 26.49
C PHE A 605 11.95 4.12 25.62
N SER A 606 12.29 3.01 24.95
CA SER A 606 11.40 2.37 23.98
C SER A 606 11.53 0.85 24.07
N PRO A 607 10.74 0.18 24.92
CA PRO A 607 10.60 -1.26 24.89
C PRO A 607 9.74 -1.69 23.70
N SER A 608 10.09 -2.82 23.10
CA SER A 608 9.34 -3.40 22.00
C SER A 608 9.24 -4.93 22.14
N LEU A 609 8.11 -5.46 21.72
CA LEU A 609 7.86 -6.90 21.64
C LEU A 609 7.12 -7.18 20.33
N ARG A 610 7.62 -8.11 19.54
CA ARG A 610 6.90 -8.73 18.42
C ARG A 610 6.88 -10.23 18.64
N TYR A 611 5.72 -10.81 18.64
CA TYR A 611 5.51 -12.24 18.76
C TYR A 611 4.59 -12.71 17.64
N MET A 612 5.04 -13.68 16.85
CA MET A 612 4.25 -14.30 15.80
C MET A 612 4.13 -15.80 16.07
N TYR A 613 2.91 -16.28 16.13
CA TYR A 613 2.60 -17.71 16.23
C TYR A 613 1.90 -18.19 14.94
N ARG A 614 2.46 -19.23 14.33
CA ARG A 614 1.90 -19.89 13.14
C ARG A 614 1.16 -21.14 13.55
N PHE A 615 -0.16 -21.11 13.51
CA PHE A 615 -0.99 -22.29 13.72
C PHE A 615 -0.82 -23.29 12.56
N SER A 616 -0.67 -22.74 11.33
CA SER A 616 -0.37 -23.49 10.09
C SER A 616 0.39 -22.56 9.13
N LYS A 617 0.76 -23.09 7.93
CA LYS A 617 1.34 -22.25 6.86
C LYS A 617 0.39 -21.15 6.37
N GLN A 618 -0.91 -21.27 6.62
CA GLN A 618 -1.97 -20.38 6.14
C GLN A 618 -2.67 -19.60 7.26
N GLN A 619 -2.24 -19.78 8.51
CA GLN A 619 -2.87 -19.16 9.68
C GLN A 619 -1.83 -18.71 10.68
N ASN A 620 -1.83 -17.43 11.02
CA ASN A 620 -0.94 -16.86 12.01
C ASN A 620 -1.61 -15.80 12.89
N LEU A 621 -1.07 -15.61 14.07
CA LEU A 621 -1.37 -14.54 14.99
C LEU A 621 -0.07 -13.77 15.27
N MET A 622 -0.11 -12.45 15.10
CA MET A 622 0.99 -11.56 15.44
C MET A 622 0.56 -10.64 16.56
N LEU A 623 1.32 -10.61 17.63
CA LEU A 623 1.19 -9.64 18.73
C LEU A 623 2.38 -8.69 18.66
N ARG A 624 2.12 -7.39 18.78
CA ARG A 624 3.15 -6.35 18.83
C ARG A 624 2.85 -5.39 19.98
N TYR A 625 3.88 -5.09 20.75
CA TYR A 625 3.88 -4.00 21.70
C TYR A 625 5.03 -3.05 21.36
N ASN A 626 4.76 -1.76 21.40
CA ASN A 626 5.74 -0.71 21.24
C ASN A 626 5.47 0.38 22.28
N GLY A 627 6.43 0.61 23.16
CA GLY A 627 6.45 1.73 24.09
C GLY A 627 7.41 2.78 23.58
N GLN A 628 6.97 4.04 23.48
CA GLN A 628 7.81 5.12 22.98
C GLN A 628 7.61 6.39 23.79
N SER A 629 8.72 6.90 24.31
CA SER A 629 8.78 8.24 24.89
C SER A 629 9.09 9.28 23.80
N SER A 630 8.46 10.43 23.87
CA SER A 630 8.67 11.57 22.96
C SER A 630 8.82 12.84 23.75
N ALA A 631 9.93 13.55 23.53
CA ALA A 631 10.13 14.88 24.10
C ALA A 631 9.17 15.88 23.48
N PRO A 632 8.74 16.93 24.20
CA PRO A 632 8.04 18.06 23.62
C PRO A 632 8.85 18.69 22.49
N ASN A 633 8.16 19.30 21.51
CA ASN A 633 8.86 20.16 20.55
C ASN A 633 9.43 21.37 21.29
N VAL A 634 10.61 21.84 20.87
CA VAL A 634 11.22 22.98 21.53
C VAL A 634 10.36 24.25 21.35
N GLU A 635 9.62 24.34 20.26
CA GLU A 635 8.66 25.43 20.03
C GLU A 635 7.55 25.45 21.10
N ASP A 636 7.04 24.30 21.52
CA ASP A 636 6.04 24.19 22.59
C ASP A 636 6.58 24.57 23.97
N LEU A 637 7.91 24.65 24.14
CA LEU A 637 8.58 25.08 25.37
C LEU A 637 8.85 26.59 25.41
N GLN A 638 8.65 27.32 24.32
CA GLN A 638 8.81 28.78 24.27
C GLN A 638 7.63 29.45 24.97
N ARG A 639 7.87 30.58 25.67
CA ARG A 639 6.79 31.27 26.37
C ARG A 639 5.76 31.86 25.41
N VAL A 640 6.20 32.35 24.26
CA VAL A 640 5.36 32.90 23.20
C VAL A 640 5.67 32.15 21.92
N ILE A 641 4.65 31.56 21.29
CA ILE A 641 4.81 30.84 20.02
C ILE A 641 4.44 31.74 18.84
N ASP A 642 3.30 32.41 18.92
CA ASP A 642 2.76 33.24 17.84
C ASP A 642 1.78 34.27 18.37
N GLU A 643 2.05 35.51 18.08
CA GLU A 643 1.22 36.71 18.39
C GLU A 643 0.81 37.42 17.10
N SER A 644 1.01 36.83 15.94
CA SER A 644 0.76 37.46 14.65
C SER A 644 -0.72 37.70 14.34
N ASP A 645 -1.60 36.88 14.91
CA ASP A 645 -3.07 37.03 14.85
C ASP A 645 -3.58 37.38 16.25
N PRO A 646 -4.01 38.61 16.50
CA PRO A 646 -4.51 39.05 17.81
C PRO A 646 -5.74 38.30 18.31
N LEU A 647 -6.46 37.64 17.39
CA LEU A 647 -7.62 36.79 17.72
C LEU A 647 -7.25 35.35 18.05
N ASN A 648 -6.00 34.94 17.81
CA ASN A 648 -5.55 33.55 17.99
C ASN A 648 -4.11 33.52 18.54
N LEU A 649 -3.92 33.94 19.78
CA LEU A 649 -2.63 33.97 20.44
C LEU A 649 -2.19 32.56 20.87
N ARG A 650 -0.91 32.26 20.72
CA ARG A 650 -0.35 30.96 21.08
C ARG A 650 0.82 31.07 22.05
N TYR A 651 0.71 30.36 23.17
CA TYR A 651 1.72 30.32 24.22
C TYR A 651 2.18 28.87 24.46
N GLY A 652 3.48 28.70 24.61
CA GLY A 652 4.05 27.42 25.00
C GLY A 652 4.23 27.32 26.51
N ASN A 653 4.77 26.19 26.97
CA ASN A 653 5.00 25.88 28.38
C ASN A 653 6.37 25.25 28.57
N PRO A 654 7.33 25.91 29.22
CA PRO A 654 8.67 25.38 29.52
C PRO A 654 8.66 24.15 30.43
N ASP A 655 7.58 23.91 31.20
CA ASP A 655 7.46 22.84 32.18
C ASP A 655 6.85 21.57 31.60
N LEU A 656 6.68 21.48 30.28
CA LEU A 656 6.15 20.31 29.60
C LEU A 656 7.03 19.08 29.83
N LYS A 657 6.37 17.99 30.23
CA LYS A 657 6.99 16.67 30.40
C LYS A 657 6.91 15.88 29.09
N PRO A 658 7.86 14.98 28.85
CA PRO A 658 7.77 14.04 27.75
C PRO A 658 6.49 13.21 27.79
N SER A 659 5.90 13.00 26.64
CA SER A 659 4.78 12.07 26.49
C SER A 659 5.29 10.63 26.33
N TYR A 660 4.51 9.66 26.81
CA TYR A 660 4.81 8.26 26.62
C TYR A 660 3.64 7.53 25.99
N THR A 661 3.87 6.95 24.80
CA THR A 661 2.85 6.24 24.03
C THR A 661 3.08 4.73 24.15
N ASN A 662 2.06 4.03 24.62
CA ASN A 662 1.96 2.58 24.62
C ASN A 662 1.06 2.14 23.46
N THR A 663 1.56 1.28 22.59
CA THR A 663 0.77 0.70 21.50
C THR A 663 0.84 -0.82 21.57
N VAL A 664 -0.31 -1.46 21.71
CA VAL A 664 -0.48 -2.91 21.63
C VAL A 664 -1.31 -3.24 20.40
N SER A 665 -0.84 -4.12 19.55
CA SER A 665 -1.62 -4.59 18.40
C SER A 665 -1.60 -6.11 18.30
N ALA A 666 -2.76 -6.68 17.94
CA ALA A 666 -2.96 -8.08 17.66
C ALA A 666 -3.51 -8.24 16.25
N ARG A 667 -2.85 -9.02 15.42
CA ARG A 667 -3.27 -9.31 14.04
C ARG A 667 -3.40 -10.80 13.82
N PHE A 668 -4.58 -11.23 13.44
CA PHE A 668 -4.87 -12.60 13.05
C PHE A 668 -5.11 -12.65 11.54
N LYS A 669 -4.48 -13.63 10.88
CA LYS A 669 -4.68 -13.93 9.46
C LYS A 669 -4.98 -15.40 9.28
N LYS A 670 -5.97 -15.71 8.44
CA LYS A 670 -6.30 -17.06 8.01
C LYS A 670 -6.63 -17.04 6.53
N TYR A 671 -5.96 -17.87 5.79
CA TYR A 671 -6.27 -18.14 4.38
C TYR A 671 -6.64 -19.62 4.23
N ASN A 672 -7.68 -19.91 3.46
CA ASN A 672 -8.07 -21.28 3.13
C ASN A 672 -7.95 -21.49 1.62
N GLN A 673 -6.92 -22.24 1.19
CA GLN A 673 -6.61 -22.46 -0.22
C GLN A 673 -7.74 -23.19 -0.94
N ALA A 674 -8.31 -24.23 -0.33
CA ALA A 674 -9.38 -25.03 -0.94
C ALA A 674 -10.67 -24.21 -1.16
N LYS A 675 -10.97 -23.28 -0.25
CA LYS A 675 -12.13 -22.39 -0.33
C LYS A 675 -11.82 -21.05 -1.00
N GLN A 676 -10.54 -20.74 -1.25
CA GLN A 676 -10.05 -19.43 -1.72
C GLN A 676 -10.56 -18.28 -0.84
N SER A 677 -10.73 -18.53 0.47
CA SER A 677 -11.25 -17.54 1.41
C SER A 677 -10.16 -16.98 2.31
N SER A 678 -10.24 -15.69 2.61
CA SER A 678 -9.35 -14.99 3.50
C SER A 678 -10.12 -14.33 4.66
N ILE A 679 -9.55 -14.39 5.85
CA ILE A 679 -10.02 -13.69 7.03
C ILE A 679 -8.83 -12.95 7.64
N MET A 680 -9.01 -11.69 7.94
CA MET A 680 -8.07 -10.87 8.70
C MET A 680 -8.81 -10.15 9.82
N ALA A 681 -8.25 -10.17 11.02
CA ALA A 681 -8.68 -9.36 12.14
C ALA A 681 -7.47 -8.62 12.70
N ASN A 682 -7.62 -7.34 12.98
CA ASN A 682 -6.61 -6.50 13.58
C ASN A 682 -7.23 -5.70 14.72
N VAL A 683 -6.59 -5.69 15.88
CA VAL A 683 -6.99 -4.88 17.03
C VAL A 683 -5.78 -4.08 17.47
N THR A 684 -5.93 -2.77 17.65
CA THR A 684 -4.87 -1.88 18.13
C THR A 684 -5.40 -1.04 19.28
N PHE A 685 -4.70 -1.10 20.40
CA PHE A 685 -4.92 -0.25 21.55
C PHE A 685 -3.74 0.69 21.70
N ARG A 686 -4.01 1.98 21.84
CA ARG A 686 -3.00 3.02 22.09
C ARG A 686 -3.41 3.83 23.30
N ASN A 687 -2.47 4.06 24.19
CA ASN A 687 -2.60 4.93 25.35
C ASN A 687 -1.44 5.93 25.40
N VAL A 688 -1.74 7.19 25.70
CA VAL A 688 -0.74 8.24 25.80
C VAL A 688 -0.74 8.82 27.21
N VAL A 689 0.38 8.64 27.91
CA VAL A 689 0.65 9.23 29.21
C VAL A 689 1.35 10.58 29.02
N ASN A 690 0.99 11.59 29.78
CA ASN A 690 1.47 12.97 29.63
C ASN A 690 1.30 13.51 28.21
N ALA A 691 0.16 13.23 27.55
CA ALA A 691 -0.16 13.81 26.24
C ALA A 691 -0.09 15.35 26.31
N ILE A 692 0.45 15.98 25.27
CA ILE A 692 0.49 17.43 25.17
C ILE A 692 -0.78 17.91 24.49
N THR A 693 -1.52 18.79 25.14
CA THR A 693 -2.78 19.37 24.68
C THR A 693 -2.76 20.89 24.83
N ASN A 694 -3.84 21.56 24.38
CA ASN A 694 -4.06 22.97 24.59
C ASN A 694 -5.01 23.19 25.77
N ILE A 695 -4.76 24.25 26.52
CA ILE A 695 -5.74 24.96 27.33
C ILE A 695 -6.20 26.13 26.48
N ILE A 696 -7.50 26.29 26.26
CA ILE A 696 -8.06 27.36 25.44
C ILE A 696 -8.75 28.36 26.37
N LEU A 697 -8.21 29.59 26.41
CA LEU A 697 -8.86 30.74 27.05
C LEU A 697 -9.58 31.51 25.95
N TYR A 698 -10.78 31.96 26.24
CA TYR A 698 -11.64 32.68 25.29
C TYR A 698 -12.11 33.98 25.89
N ASP A 699 -12.01 35.05 25.15
CA ASP A 699 -12.62 36.33 25.46
C ASP A 699 -13.98 36.47 24.75
N GLU A 700 -15.04 36.49 25.54
CA GLU A 700 -16.41 36.54 25.02
C GLU A 700 -16.75 37.87 24.34
N THR A 701 -16.03 38.95 24.66
CA THR A 701 -16.27 40.29 24.12
C THR A 701 -15.67 40.42 22.72
N THR A 702 -14.43 39.99 22.55
CA THR A 702 -13.67 40.18 21.31
C THR A 702 -13.72 38.95 20.40
N GLY A 703 -14.09 37.78 20.94
CA GLY A 703 -13.99 36.51 20.26
C GLY A 703 -12.55 35.97 20.16
N ALA A 704 -11.58 36.61 20.81
CA ALA A 704 -10.18 36.22 20.83
C ALA A 704 -9.95 34.92 21.60
N GLN A 705 -8.95 34.15 21.20
CA GLN A 705 -8.58 32.90 21.82
C GLN A 705 -7.10 32.86 22.15
N GLU A 706 -6.78 32.37 23.34
CA GLU A 706 -5.41 32.08 23.74
C GLU A 706 -5.24 30.54 23.90
N TYR A 707 -4.20 30.02 23.31
CA TYR A 707 -3.85 28.60 23.35
C TYR A 707 -2.59 28.41 24.20
N HIS A 708 -2.72 27.73 25.32
CA HIS A 708 -1.60 27.41 26.23
C HIS A 708 -1.32 25.92 26.21
N ARG A 709 -0.04 25.52 26.13
CA ARG A 709 0.35 24.13 26.13
C ARG A 709 0.33 23.52 27.53
N ALA A 710 -0.22 22.29 27.68
CA ALA A 710 -0.22 21.56 28.96
C ALA A 710 -0.09 20.03 28.72
N ASN A 711 0.37 19.31 29.77
CA ASN A 711 0.31 17.86 29.78
C ASN A 711 -1.01 17.36 30.39
N VAL A 712 -1.56 16.32 29.81
CA VAL A 712 -2.77 15.66 30.28
C VAL A 712 -2.63 14.13 30.24
N ASN A 713 -3.34 13.44 31.15
CA ASN A 713 -3.45 11.99 31.16
C ASN A 713 -4.89 11.56 30.90
N GLY A 714 -5.02 10.40 30.29
CA GLY A 714 -6.32 9.77 30.04
C GLY A 714 -6.67 9.60 28.57
N ASN A 715 -5.78 10.01 27.65
CA ASN A 715 -5.95 9.80 26.23
C ASN A 715 -5.64 8.37 25.84
N TRP A 716 -6.60 7.70 25.19
CA TRP A 716 -6.42 6.37 24.64
C TRP A 716 -7.40 6.10 23.51
N ASP A 717 -7.02 5.20 22.62
CA ASP A 717 -7.87 4.72 21.53
C ASP A 717 -7.77 3.20 21.36
N LEU A 718 -8.90 2.60 20.98
CA LEU A 718 -9.02 1.19 20.61
C LEU A 718 -9.62 1.12 19.21
N ASN A 719 -8.90 0.51 18.29
CA ASN A 719 -9.33 0.30 16.91
C ASN A 719 -9.35 -1.18 16.59
N ALA A 720 -10.47 -1.67 16.09
CA ALA A 720 -10.64 -3.04 15.62
C ALA A 720 -11.05 -3.04 14.16
N GLN A 721 -10.48 -3.94 13.38
CA GLN A 721 -10.84 -4.16 11.98
C GLN A 721 -11.00 -5.65 11.72
N PHE A 722 -12.05 -5.99 11.03
CA PHE A 722 -12.32 -7.34 10.55
C PHE A 722 -12.59 -7.31 9.05
N SER A 723 -11.83 -8.08 8.28
CA SER A 723 -12.00 -8.20 6.83
C SER A 723 -12.12 -9.65 6.44
N ASN A 724 -13.07 -9.94 5.59
CA ASN A 724 -13.34 -11.28 5.04
C ASN A 724 -13.58 -11.20 3.54
N SER A 725 -13.07 -12.20 2.81
CA SER A 725 -13.36 -12.40 1.39
C SER A 725 -13.56 -13.89 1.14
N THR A 726 -14.74 -14.29 0.69
CA THR A 726 -15.11 -15.70 0.57
C THR A 726 -16.00 -15.94 -0.67
N PRO A 727 -15.54 -16.73 -1.65
CA PRO A 727 -16.40 -17.20 -2.75
C PRO A 727 -17.47 -18.17 -2.24
N PHE A 728 -18.63 -18.18 -2.87
CA PHE A 728 -19.68 -19.15 -2.55
C PHE A 728 -19.26 -20.59 -2.93
N ARG A 729 -19.52 -21.53 -2.05
CA ARG A 729 -19.01 -22.91 -2.17
C ARG A 729 -19.47 -23.64 -3.44
N LYS A 730 -20.73 -23.44 -3.87
CA LYS A 730 -21.32 -24.10 -5.05
C LYS A 730 -21.17 -23.24 -6.33
N HIS A 731 -21.07 -21.93 -6.19
CA HIS A 731 -21.07 -20.97 -7.30
C HIS A 731 -19.89 -20.01 -7.11
N ARG A 732 -18.69 -20.46 -7.49
CA ARG A 732 -17.44 -19.69 -7.31
C ARG A 732 -17.41 -18.34 -8.02
N ASN A 733 -18.33 -18.12 -8.95
CA ASN A 733 -18.51 -16.82 -9.61
C ASN A 733 -19.04 -15.75 -8.65
N PHE A 734 -19.69 -16.14 -7.54
CA PHE A 734 -20.14 -15.22 -6.50
C PHE A 734 -19.08 -15.08 -5.42
N LEU A 735 -18.76 -13.84 -5.08
CA LEU A 735 -17.80 -13.45 -4.06
C LEU A 735 -18.50 -12.58 -3.03
N PHE A 736 -18.44 -12.97 -1.76
CA PHE A 736 -18.83 -12.11 -0.65
C PHE A 736 -17.58 -11.53 -0.01
N SER A 737 -17.56 -10.21 0.18
CA SER A 737 -16.51 -9.49 0.90
C SER A 737 -17.12 -8.61 1.98
N SER A 738 -16.46 -8.53 3.12
CA SER A 738 -16.84 -7.62 4.21
C SER A 738 -15.62 -6.94 4.79
N ASP A 739 -15.72 -5.66 5.10
CA ASP A 739 -14.75 -4.89 5.87
C ASP A 739 -15.50 -4.13 6.96
N THR A 740 -15.22 -4.44 8.22
CA THR A 740 -15.85 -3.81 9.38
C THR A 740 -14.77 -3.20 10.25
N LYS A 741 -14.94 -1.95 10.61
CA LYS A 741 -14.04 -1.19 11.48
C LYS A 741 -14.83 -0.65 12.66
N ALA A 742 -14.30 -0.82 13.86
CA ALA A 742 -14.86 -0.23 15.07
C ALA A 742 -13.74 0.51 15.80
N GLY A 743 -13.99 1.76 16.14
CA GLY A 743 -13.07 2.63 16.86
C GLY A 743 -13.74 3.19 18.10
N TYR A 744 -12.98 3.28 19.18
CA TYR A 744 -13.34 4.06 20.34
C TYR A 744 -12.13 4.88 20.77
N SER A 745 -12.31 6.20 20.89
CA SER A 745 -11.29 7.08 21.41
C SER A 745 -11.78 7.86 22.62
N LYS A 746 -10.86 8.17 23.50
CA LYS A 746 -11.06 9.07 24.61
C LYS A 746 -9.94 10.10 24.60
N ASP A 747 -10.30 11.34 24.30
CA ASP A 747 -9.42 12.48 24.24
C ASP A 747 -9.73 13.43 25.38
N VAL A 748 -8.69 13.97 26.00
CA VAL A 748 -8.79 14.86 27.15
C VAL A 748 -8.08 16.16 26.83
N SER A 749 -8.75 17.26 27.09
CA SER A 749 -8.22 18.61 26.95
C SER A 749 -8.61 19.46 28.17
N PHE A 750 -8.24 20.75 28.15
CA PHE A 750 -8.64 21.70 29.17
C PHE A 750 -9.32 22.91 28.54
N GLU A 751 -10.24 23.51 29.25
CA GLU A 751 -10.93 24.75 28.88
C GLU A 751 -10.86 25.75 30.04
N GLY A 752 -10.68 27.02 29.70
CA GLY A 752 -10.67 28.10 30.69
C GLY A 752 -9.63 27.87 31.80
N ASP A 753 -10.05 28.01 33.04
CA ASP A 753 -9.20 27.94 34.26
C ASP A 753 -8.70 26.53 34.61
N GLY A 754 -8.53 25.64 33.61
CA GLY A 754 -8.06 24.28 33.80
C GLY A 754 -9.18 23.26 34.01
N LEU A 755 -10.41 23.58 33.60
CA LEU A 755 -11.51 22.63 33.61
C LEU A 755 -11.21 21.51 32.59
N ARG A 756 -11.17 20.28 33.10
CA ARG A 756 -10.92 19.10 32.29
C ARG A 756 -12.13 18.75 31.42
N ARG A 757 -11.95 18.75 30.10
CA ARG A 757 -12.93 18.20 29.13
C ARG A 757 -12.54 16.81 28.68
N VAL A 758 -13.51 15.98 28.46
CA VAL A 758 -13.33 14.62 27.96
C VAL A 758 -14.26 14.42 26.76
N LEU A 759 -13.67 14.15 25.61
CA LEU A 759 -14.39 13.69 24.44
C LEU A 759 -14.25 12.17 24.33
N SER A 760 -15.36 11.49 24.26
CA SER A 760 -15.40 10.07 23.92
C SER A 760 -16.07 9.94 22.57
N MET A 761 -15.43 9.24 21.65
CA MET A 761 -15.98 9.04 20.31
C MET A 761 -16.01 7.54 20.00
N PHE A 762 -17.15 7.07 19.56
CA PHE A 762 -17.35 5.74 18.99
C PHE A 762 -17.59 5.86 17.48
N ASP A 763 -16.83 5.11 16.68
CA ASP A 763 -16.97 5.06 15.23
C ASP A 763 -17.14 3.59 14.80
N LEU A 764 -18.20 3.28 14.07
CA LEU A 764 -18.45 1.96 13.51
C LEU A 764 -18.68 2.11 12.02
N PHE A 765 -17.82 1.50 11.23
CA PHE A 765 -17.93 1.45 9.77
C PHE A 765 -18.06 0.02 9.31
N GLY A 766 -18.99 -0.23 8.40
CA GLY A 766 -19.17 -1.53 7.74
C GLY A 766 -19.30 -1.36 6.22
N LYS A 767 -18.58 -2.17 5.45
CA LYS A 767 -18.77 -2.33 4.00
C LYS A 767 -19.00 -3.80 3.71
N TYR A 768 -20.12 -4.11 3.08
CA TYR A 768 -20.50 -5.45 2.67
C TYR A 768 -20.71 -5.46 1.16
N GLN A 769 -20.06 -6.38 0.47
CA GLN A 769 -20.05 -6.43 -0.98
C GLN A 769 -20.36 -7.84 -1.48
N LEU A 770 -21.27 -7.92 -2.44
CA LEU A 770 -21.59 -9.12 -3.19
C LEU A 770 -21.15 -8.93 -4.64
N GLY A 771 -20.18 -9.71 -5.07
CA GLY A 771 -19.67 -9.70 -6.44
C GLY A 771 -20.14 -10.92 -7.22
N TYR A 772 -20.48 -10.73 -8.47
CA TYR A 772 -20.65 -11.80 -9.45
C TYR A 772 -19.68 -11.58 -10.60
N LYS A 773 -18.86 -12.60 -10.91
CA LYS A 773 -17.84 -12.52 -11.97
C LYS A 773 -18.08 -13.63 -12.98
N HIS A 774 -18.28 -13.23 -14.25
CA HIS A 774 -18.39 -14.12 -15.39
C HIS A 774 -17.65 -13.49 -16.58
N ASP A 775 -17.27 -14.27 -17.59
CA ASP A 775 -16.47 -13.79 -18.73
C ASP A 775 -17.12 -12.64 -19.50
N LYS A 776 -18.46 -12.63 -19.60
CA LYS A 776 -19.22 -11.59 -20.32
C LYS A 776 -19.79 -10.48 -19.44
N PHE A 777 -19.88 -10.72 -18.14
CA PHE A 777 -20.55 -9.82 -17.21
C PHE A 777 -19.90 -9.90 -15.84
N SER A 778 -19.55 -8.77 -15.27
CA SER A 778 -19.15 -8.67 -13.87
C SER A 778 -19.96 -7.59 -13.18
N THR A 779 -20.38 -7.84 -11.95
CA THR A 779 -21.11 -6.86 -11.16
C THR A 779 -20.72 -6.95 -9.69
N PHE A 780 -20.78 -5.80 -9.01
CA PHE A 780 -20.57 -5.68 -7.59
C PHE A 780 -21.66 -4.80 -7.00
N LEU A 781 -22.44 -5.38 -6.12
CA LEU A 781 -23.37 -4.67 -5.26
C LEU A 781 -22.68 -4.48 -3.90
N PHE A 782 -22.67 -3.26 -3.38
CA PHE A 782 -22.17 -3.01 -2.04
C PHE A 782 -23.10 -2.12 -1.23
N VAL A 783 -23.01 -2.29 0.08
CA VAL A 783 -23.65 -1.44 1.06
C VAL A 783 -22.58 -1.01 2.06
N THR A 784 -22.57 0.27 2.39
CA THR A 784 -21.74 0.85 3.44
C THR A 784 -22.63 1.49 4.51
N GLY A 785 -22.20 1.39 5.75
CA GLY A 785 -22.81 2.10 6.86
C GLY A 785 -21.74 2.61 7.78
N ARG A 786 -21.87 3.83 8.25
CA ARG A 786 -21.03 4.40 9.29
C ARG A 786 -21.93 5.00 10.35
N TYR A 787 -21.66 4.66 11.58
CA TYR A 787 -22.26 5.27 12.76
C TYR A 787 -21.15 5.90 13.60
N GLN A 788 -21.30 7.16 13.91
CA GLN A 788 -20.35 7.88 14.75
C GLN A 788 -21.14 8.58 15.88
N ASN A 789 -20.70 8.34 17.11
CA ASN A 789 -21.28 8.95 18.31
C ASN A 789 -20.17 9.62 19.10
N SER A 790 -20.35 10.91 19.38
CA SER A 790 -19.46 11.72 20.22
C SER A 790 -20.29 12.72 21.03
N THR A 791 -20.19 14.01 20.79
CA THR A 791 -21.09 15.06 21.29
C THR A 791 -22.42 15.08 20.54
N THR A 792 -22.40 14.59 19.30
CA THR A 792 -23.56 14.40 18.42
C THR A 792 -23.50 13.04 17.79
N GLU A 793 -24.64 12.54 17.34
CA GLU A 793 -24.75 11.29 16.58
C GLU A 793 -24.81 11.61 15.09
N THR A 794 -24.03 10.86 14.30
CA THR A 794 -24.09 10.92 12.84
C THR A 794 -24.16 9.53 12.25
N GLU A 795 -24.91 9.42 11.19
CA GLU A 795 -25.07 8.20 10.41
C GLU A 795 -24.77 8.50 8.94
N GLU A 796 -23.99 7.65 8.34
CA GLU A 796 -23.75 7.67 6.90
C GLU A 796 -24.22 6.31 6.35
N PHE A 797 -25.04 6.35 5.34
CA PHE A 797 -25.46 5.16 4.61
C PHE A 797 -25.04 5.31 3.15
N GLY A 798 -24.50 4.25 2.59
CA GLY A 798 -24.18 4.21 1.17
C GLY A 798 -24.54 2.86 0.56
N SER A 799 -24.99 2.87 -0.68
CA SER A 799 -25.17 1.66 -1.47
C SER A 799 -24.75 1.92 -2.90
N GLY A 800 -24.16 0.92 -3.55
CA GLY A 800 -23.73 1.12 -4.92
C GLY A 800 -23.75 -0.15 -5.73
N LEU A 801 -23.91 0.02 -7.04
CA LEU A 801 -23.92 -1.03 -8.04
C LEU A 801 -22.91 -0.68 -9.14
N ASN A 802 -21.89 -1.50 -9.28
CA ASN A 802 -20.91 -1.39 -10.35
C ASN A 802 -21.08 -2.59 -11.28
N PHE A 803 -21.11 -2.38 -12.58
CA PHE A 803 -21.16 -3.46 -13.55
C PHE A 803 -20.36 -3.18 -14.81
N ASP A 804 -19.81 -4.24 -15.38
CA ASP A 804 -19.15 -4.27 -16.67
C ASP A 804 -19.78 -5.36 -17.53
N VAL A 805 -20.16 -5.03 -18.76
CA VAL A 805 -20.77 -5.97 -19.70
C VAL A 805 -19.99 -5.96 -21.02
N ASN A 806 -19.47 -7.12 -21.40
CA ASN A 806 -18.90 -7.33 -22.72
C ASN A 806 -20.02 -7.61 -23.72
N LEU A 807 -20.33 -6.62 -24.53
CA LEU A 807 -21.34 -6.65 -25.57
C LEU A 807 -20.77 -7.28 -26.88
N PRO A 808 -21.61 -7.73 -27.81
CA PRO A 808 -21.17 -8.09 -29.16
C PRO A 808 -20.34 -6.98 -29.82
N TRP A 809 -19.61 -7.34 -30.88
CA TRP A 809 -18.78 -6.42 -31.69
C TRP A 809 -17.63 -5.75 -30.91
N ASN A 810 -17.06 -6.42 -29.89
CA ASN A 810 -15.96 -5.87 -29.06
C ASN A 810 -16.34 -4.53 -28.40
N MET A 811 -17.57 -4.43 -27.90
CA MET A 811 -18.01 -3.29 -27.11
C MET A 811 -18.02 -3.65 -25.62
N ILE A 812 -17.71 -2.69 -24.77
CA ILE A 812 -17.74 -2.82 -23.30
C ILE A 812 -18.60 -1.67 -22.77
N LEU A 813 -19.66 -2.01 -22.06
CA LEU A 813 -20.46 -1.07 -21.28
C LEU A 813 -20.07 -1.21 -19.81
N ALA A 814 -19.63 -0.10 -19.21
CA ALA A 814 -19.34 -0.04 -17.79
C ALA A 814 -20.16 1.08 -17.14
N SER A 815 -20.67 0.85 -15.95
CA SER A 815 -21.41 1.85 -15.20
C SER A 815 -21.25 1.63 -13.70
N ASP A 816 -21.22 2.71 -12.95
CA ASP A 816 -21.24 2.75 -11.49
C ASP A 816 -22.33 3.73 -11.02
N ILE A 817 -23.13 3.27 -10.07
CA ILE A 817 -24.21 4.04 -9.44
C ILE A 817 -23.97 3.92 -7.94
N ASP A 818 -23.75 5.04 -7.29
CA ASP A 818 -23.44 5.11 -5.85
C ASP A 818 -24.43 6.08 -5.19
N TYR A 819 -25.20 5.60 -4.23
CA TYR A 819 -26.08 6.41 -3.39
C TYR A 819 -25.43 6.65 -2.04
N HIS A 820 -25.45 7.88 -1.57
CA HIS A 820 -24.97 8.30 -0.26
C HIS A 820 -26.06 9.07 0.47
N TYR A 821 -26.20 8.80 1.76
CA TYR A 821 -27.10 9.51 2.67
C TYR A 821 -26.36 9.85 3.96
N TYR A 822 -26.53 11.08 4.43
CA TYR A 822 -25.93 11.60 5.65
C TYR A 822 -27.01 12.07 6.62
N SER A 823 -26.94 11.65 7.89
CA SER A 823 -27.83 12.06 8.96
C SER A 823 -27.02 12.67 10.10
N GLY A 824 -27.63 13.65 10.79
CA GLY A 824 -26.97 14.34 11.92
C GLY A 824 -26.00 15.46 11.49
N PHE A 825 -25.97 15.84 10.21
CA PHE A 825 -25.26 17.01 9.70
C PHE A 825 -26.15 18.24 9.73
N SER A 826 -25.57 19.44 9.65
CA SER A 826 -26.34 20.69 9.63
C SER A 826 -27.24 20.76 8.37
N ASP A 827 -28.33 21.53 8.48
CA ASP A 827 -29.27 21.68 7.36
C ASP A 827 -28.74 22.56 6.22
N MET A 828 -27.53 23.09 6.34
CA MET A 828 -26.84 23.86 5.30
C MET A 828 -26.35 23.00 4.14
N PHE A 829 -26.33 21.67 4.29
CA PHE A 829 -25.73 20.74 3.33
C PHE A 829 -26.75 19.72 2.82
N ASP A 830 -26.61 19.33 1.55
CA ASP A 830 -27.40 18.25 0.96
C ASP A 830 -27.12 16.92 1.67
N LYS A 831 -28.19 16.28 2.12
CA LYS A 831 -28.12 15.06 2.93
C LYS A 831 -28.03 13.78 2.10
N ASP A 832 -28.37 13.83 0.81
CA ASP A 832 -28.36 12.66 -0.07
C ASP A 832 -27.87 13.01 -1.47
N ALA A 833 -27.21 12.05 -2.12
CA ALA A 833 -26.71 12.17 -3.47
C ALA A 833 -26.67 10.82 -4.18
N ILE A 834 -27.03 10.81 -5.46
CA ILE A 834 -26.86 9.68 -6.37
C ILE A 834 -25.79 10.05 -7.40
N LEU A 835 -24.64 9.42 -7.31
CA LEU A 835 -23.58 9.56 -8.28
C LEU A 835 -23.69 8.46 -9.34
N TRP A 836 -23.95 8.85 -10.57
CA TRP A 836 -24.09 7.90 -11.68
C TRP A 836 -23.09 8.22 -12.79
N ASN A 837 -22.16 7.28 -13.02
CA ASN A 837 -21.19 7.35 -14.11
C ASN A 837 -21.42 6.20 -15.09
N ALA A 838 -21.18 6.46 -16.38
CA ALA A 838 -21.28 5.44 -17.42
C ALA A 838 -20.22 5.62 -18.50
N SER A 839 -19.77 4.51 -19.08
CA SER A 839 -18.88 4.54 -20.23
C SER A 839 -19.21 3.44 -21.24
N LEU A 840 -19.06 3.76 -22.53
CA LEU A 840 -19.19 2.83 -23.63
C LEU A 840 -17.87 2.81 -24.41
N THR A 841 -17.22 1.65 -24.46
CA THR A 841 -15.95 1.45 -25.17
C THR A 841 -16.16 0.57 -26.38
N LYS A 842 -15.73 0.99 -27.55
CA LYS A 842 -15.64 0.20 -28.78
C LYS A 842 -14.18 -0.10 -29.08
N GLN A 843 -13.81 -1.36 -29.04
CA GLN A 843 -12.48 -1.84 -29.42
C GLN A 843 -12.45 -2.22 -30.91
N PHE A 844 -11.34 -1.90 -31.58
CA PHE A 844 -11.13 -2.16 -33.00
C PHE A 844 -9.63 -2.31 -33.31
N LEU A 845 -9.25 -2.54 -34.53
CA LEU A 845 -7.93 -2.94 -35.01
C LEU A 845 -7.55 -4.36 -34.52
N LYS A 846 -6.48 -4.90 -35.11
CA LYS A 846 -5.93 -6.20 -34.74
C LYS A 846 -5.49 -6.22 -33.29
N ASN A 847 -5.82 -7.25 -32.54
CA ASN A 847 -5.54 -7.41 -31.11
C ASN A 847 -6.14 -6.29 -30.23
N ASN A 848 -7.27 -5.70 -30.65
CA ASN A 848 -7.93 -4.61 -29.91
C ASN A 848 -7.01 -3.41 -29.64
N ALA A 849 -6.09 -3.13 -30.58
CA ALA A 849 -5.09 -2.08 -30.42
C ALA A 849 -5.70 -0.67 -30.40
N GLY A 850 -6.83 -0.45 -31.06
CA GLY A 850 -7.56 0.81 -31.05
C GLY A 850 -8.81 0.73 -30.18
N ALA A 851 -9.14 1.80 -29.49
CA ALA A 851 -10.39 1.91 -28.73
C ALA A 851 -10.93 3.34 -28.81
N PHE A 852 -12.23 3.47 -29.10
CA PHE A 852 -13.00 4.69 -28.83
C PHE A 852 -13.80 4.48 -27.56
N LYS A 853 -13.76 5.43 -26.65
CA LYS A 853 -14.48 5.42 -25.39
C LYS A 853 -15.26 6.72 -25.23
N PHE A 854 -16.55 6.60 -25.01
CA PHE A 854 -17.42 7.69 -24.57
C PHE A 854 -17.69 7.52 -23.08
N LYS A 855 -17.44 8.54 -22.28
CA LYS A 855 -17.63 8.55 -20.84
C LYS A 855 -18.52 9.70 -20.45
N VAL A 856 -19.42 9.47 -19.51
CA VAL A 856 -20.22 10.52 -18.85
C VAL A 856 -20.05 10.35 -17.36
N PHE A 857 -19.68 11.42 -16.69
CA PHE A 857 -19.51 11.48 -15.25
C PHE A 857 -20.64 12.28 -14.63
N ASP A 858 -21.10 11.82 -13.44
CA ASP A 858 -22.14 12.46 -12.66
C ASP A 858 -23.36 12.84 -13.50
N ILE A 859 -23.97 11.83 -14.15
CA ILE A 859 -25.09 12.01 -15.09
C ILE A 859 -26.25 12.82 -14.46
N LEU A 860 -26.44 12.71 -13.15
CA LEU A 860 -27.49 13.38 -12.40
C LEU A 860 -27.08 14.78 -11.92
N GLY A 861 -25.78 15.11 -11.90
CA GLY A 861 -25.27 16.41 -11.44
C GLY A 861 -25.40 16.60 -9.92
N GLN A 862 -25.23 15.53 -9.15
CA GLN A 862 -25.42 15.52 -7.69
C GLN A 862 -24.12 15.30 -6.90
N GLN A 863 -22.97 15.41 -7.56
CA GLN A 863 -21.70 15.26 -6.88
C GLN A 863 -21.49 16.39 -5.86
N SER A 864 -21.31 16.04 -4.59
CA SER A 864 -20.95 16.95 -3.51
C SER A 864 -19.70 16.46 -2.79
N ASN A 865 -18.97 17.37 -2.17
CA ASN A 865 -17.78 17.04 -1.38
C ASN A 865 -17.95 17.59 0.05
N LEU A 866 -18.78 16.89 0.83
CA LEU A 866 -19.05 17.19 2.21
C LEU A 866 -18.11 16.43 3.12
N SER A 867 -17.49 17.10 4.08
CA SER A 867 -16.66 16.49 5.12
C SER A 867 -17.00 17.04 6.50
N ARG A 868 -16.93 16.19 7.51
CA ARG A 868 -17.13 16.56 8.91
C ARG A 868 -15.95 16.11 9.77
N ARG A 869 -15.51 17.01 10.63
CA ARG A 869 -14.46 16.75 11.61
C ARG A 869 -14.97 17.13 13.00
N ILE A 870 -14.87 16.21 13.93
CA ILE A 870 -15.21 16.44 15.34
C ILE A 870 -13.92 16.43 16.16
N THR A 871 -13.79 17.42 17.03
CA THR A 871 -12.70 17.55 18.01
C THR A 871 -13.31 17.68 19.42
N GLU A 872 -12.45 17.77 20.45
CA GLU A 872 -12.87 17.88 21.86
C GLU A 872 -13.75 19.09 22.11
N ASN A 873 -13.64 20.11 21.27
CA ASN A 873 -14.31 21.39 21.51
C ASN A 873 -15.01 21.96 20.27
N SER A 874 -15.01 21.26 19.13
CA SER A 874 -15.66 21.79 17.92
C SER A 874 -16.14 20.71 16.97
N ILE A 875 -17.19 21.04 16.23
CA ILE A 875 -17.64 20.37 15.02
C ILE A 875 -17.34 21.32 13.86
N VAL A 876 -16.73 20.79 12.83
CA VAL A 876 -16.39 21.53 11.61
C VAL A 876 -16.98 20.77 10.43
N GLU A 877 -17.91 21.36 9.73
CA GLU A 877 -18.48 20.86 8.49
C GLU A 877 -17.98 21.71 7.33
N THR A 878 -17.59 21.06 6.27
CA THR A 878 -16.99 21.73 5.12
C THR A 878 -17.52 21.14 3.82
N THR A 879 -17.99 21.99 2.91
CA THR A 879 -18.17 21.63 1.51
C THR A 879 -17.12 22.30 0.64
N SER A 880 -16.81 21.71 -0.48
CA SER A 880 -15.97 22.35 -1.49
C SER A 880 -16.53 22.11 -2.89
N ASN A 881 -16.20 23.03 -3.81
CA ASN A 881 -16.52 22.83 -5.21
C ASN A 881 -15.91 21.50 -5.70
N THR A 882 -16.62 20.86 -6.60
CA THR A 882 -16.20 19.62 -7.25
C THR A 882 -16.30 19.80 -8.75
N LEU A 883 -15.67 18.89 -9.48
CA LEU A 883 -15.90 18.83 -10.90
C LEU A 883 -17.34 18.39 -11.13
N GLY A 884 -18.13 19.22 -11.80
CA GLY A 884 -19.54 18.95 -12.13
C GLY A 884 -19.70 17.81 -13.14
N ASN A 885 -20.92 17.65 -13.65
CA ASN A 885 -21.21 16.64 -14.65
C ASN A 885 -20.59 17.03 -16.01
N TYR A 886 -19.89 16.05 -16.62
CA TYR A 886 -19.21 16.25 -17.89
C TYR A 886 -19.16 14.96 -18.71
N PHE A 887 -18.93 15.10 -20.03
CA PHE A 887 -18.64 13.96 -20.90
C PHE A 887 -17.25 14.08 -21.51
N ILE A 888 -16.68 12.92 -21.89
CA ILE A 888 -15.42 12.84 -22.65
C ILE A 888 -15.54 11.78 -23.72
N PHE A 889 -15.14 12.15 -24.93
CA PHE A 889 -14.92 11.24 -26.04
C PHE A 889 -13.43 11.00 -26.20
N GLN A 890 -12.95 9.77 -25.95
CA GLN A 890 -11.53 9.43 -25.88
C GLN A 890 -11.17 8.39 -26.93
N PHE A 891 -10.10 8.64 -27.65
CA PHE A 891 -9.42 7.64 -28.48
C PHE A 891 -8.19 7.11 -27.74
N THR A 892 -7.97 5.79 -27.79
CA THR A 892 -6.79 5.13 -27.21
C THR A 892 -6.17 4.20 -28.26
N TYR A 893 -4.86 4.29 -28.45
CA TYR A 893 -4.08 3.36 -29.25
C TYR A 893 -3.07 2.62 -28.38
N LYS A 894 -3.11 1.29 -28.40
CA LYS A 894 -2.22 0.40 -27.65
C LYS A 894 -1.29 -0.32 -28.63
N PHE A 895 -0.01 -0.40 -28.31
CA PHE A 895 0.94 -1.17 -29.07
C PHE A 895 1.74 -2.10 -28.16
N ASN A 896 2.03 -3.30 -28.66
CA ASN A 896 2.77 -4.32 -27.94
C ASN A 896 3.57 -5.16 -28.92
N THR A 897 4.90 -5.13 -28.83
CA THR A 897 5.83 -5.93 -29.62
C THR A 897 6.50 -7.04 -28.78
N LEU A 898 6.09 -7.19 -27.51
CA LEU A 898 6.57 -8.28 -26.65
C LEU A 898 6.11 -9.61 -27.25
N GLY A 899 7.01 -10.58 -27.32
CA GLY A 899 6.72 -11.91 -27.85
C GLY A 899 6.68 -12.01 -29.39
N SER A 900 6.90 -10.94 -30.14
CA SER A 900 6.91 -11.01 -31.63
C SER A 900 8.00 -11.91 -32.20
N LYS A 901 9.04 -12.22 -31.42
CA LYS A 901 10.09 -13.19 -31.75
C LYS A 901 9.78 -14.61 -31.23
N ALA A 902 8.91 -14.75 -30.25
CA ALA A 902 8.58 -16.02 -29.60
C ALA A 902 7.53 -16.85 -30.36
N SER A 903 6.78 -16.25 -31.29
CA SER A 903 5.80 -16.95 -32.11
C SER A 903 6.40 -17.90 -33.16
N LYS A 904 7.74 -18.09 -33.15
CA LYS A 904 8.43 -19.05 -34.01
C LYS A 904 9.11 -20.21 -33.24
N GLU A 905 9.10 -20.19 -31.90
CA GLU A 905 9.52 -21.33 -31.08
C GLU A 905 8.31 -21.76 -30.26
N GLU A 906 7.72 -22.87 -30.64
CA GLU A 906 6.59 -23.52 -30.01
C GLU A 906 6.82 -23.74 -28.53
N ASP A 907 5.77 -23.58 -27.74
CA ASP A 907 5.67 -23.94 -26.33
C ASP A 907 6.03 -25.42 -26.08
N ALA A 908 7.29 -25.74 -26.08
CA ALA A 908 7.73 -27.00 -25.48
C ALA A 908 7.74 -26.82 -23.96
N PRO A 909 7.09 -27.71 -23.20
CA PRO A 909 7.14 -27.65 -21.76
C PRO A 909 8.58 -27.80 -21.28
N GLU A 910 9.06 -26.83 -20.54
CA GLU A 910 10.36 -26.86 -19.87
C GLU A 910 10.35 -28.03 -18.87
N MET A 911 10.96 -29.14 -19.23
CA MET A 911 11.37 -30.13 -18.25
C MET A 911 12.40 -29.46 -17.34
N ASP A 912 12.07 -29.33 -16.10
CA ASP A 912 12.93 -28.89 -15.00
C ASP A 912 14.10 -29.90 -14.93
N GLU A 913 15.22 -29.63 -15.59
CA GLU A 913 16.46 -30.39 -15.41
C GLU A 913 16.97 -30.12 -13.98
N LYS A 914 16.41 -30.83 -13.04
CA LYS A 914 17.10 -31.12 -11.78
C LYS A 914 18.25 -32.09 -12.10
N ARG A 915 19.41 -31.54 -12.38
CA ARG A 915 20.64 -32.31 -12.19
C ARG A 915 20.71 -32.79 -10.75
N PRO A 916 20.75 -34.08 -10.48
CA PRO A 916 20.94 -34.56 -9.14
C PRO A 916 22.37 -34.21 -8.71
N ASN A 917 22.47 -33.46 -7.61
CA ASN A 917 23.71 -33.26 -6.89
C ASN A 917 24.31 -34.62 -6.56
N ARG A 918 25.42 -34.93 -7.18
CA ARG A 918 26.28 -36.05 -6.80
C ARG A 918 27.05 -35.64 -5.56
N GLU A 919 26.46 -35.82 -4.40
CA GLU A 919 27.19 -35.82 -3.13
C GLU A 919 26.94 -37.15 -2.41
N ASN A 920 28.07 -37.86 -2.24
CA ASN A 920 28.37 -38.84 -1.19
C ASN A 920 27.43 -40.08 -1.05
N ARG A 921 27.78 -41.11 -1.78
CA ARG A 921 27.72 -42.44 -1.23
C ARG A 921 29.13 -42.91 -0.90
N MET A 922 29.53 -42.77 0.38
CA MET A 922 30.55 -43.61 0.98
C MET A 922 29.89 -44.99 1.23
N GLY A 923 30.33 -45.99 0.51
CA GLY A 923 30.17 -47.40 0.87
C GLY A 923 31.32 -47.81 1.79
N PRO A 924 31.09 -48.76 2.69
CA PRO A 924 32.17 -49.29 3.54
C PRO A 924 33.00 -50.25 2.69
N ASP A 925 34.29 -50.06 2.76
CA ASP A 925 35.40 -50.97 2.60
C ASP A 925 36.50 -50.43 1.70
N GLY A 926 37.62 -50.19 2.34
CA GLY A 926 38.83 -49.72 1.69
C GLY A 926 39.52 -50.79 0.85
N ALA A 927 40.08 -50.37 -0.27
CA ALA A 927 41.37 -50.76 -0.78
C ALA A 927 41.73 -49.97 -2.06
N PRO A 928 43.01 -49.57 -2.25
CA PRO A 928 43.42 -48.80 -3.40
C PRO A 928 44.02 -49.70 -4.48
N SER A 929 43.82 -49.40 -5.82
CA SER A 929 44.68 -49.84 -6.91
C SER A 929 44.22 -49.26 -8.22
N PRO A 930 45.08 -49.25 -9.29
CA PRO A 930 46.25 -48.38 -9.47
C PRO A 930 46.13 -47.53 -10.77
N GLU A 931 47.08 -46.65 -10.88
CA GLU A 931 47.41 -45.86 -12.08
C GLU A 931 47.48 -46.64 -13.38
N ARG A 932 46.91 -46.07 -14.48
CA ARG A 932 47.50 -46.29 -15.81
C ARG A 932 47.65 -44.97 -16.56
N ARG A 933 48.93 -44.71 -16.80
CA ARG A 933 49.49 -43.71 -17.75
C ARG A 933 49.16 -44.07 -19.19
N GLY A 934 49.17 -43.03 -20.06
CA GLY A 934 49.41 -43.06 -21.51
C GLY A 934 48.35 -42.25 -22.23
N GLY A 935 48.65 -41.30 -23.05
CA GLY A 935 49.83 -40.79 -23.68
C GLY A 935 49.34 -39.73 -24.69
N ARG A 936 50.00 -38.61 -24.73
CA ARG A 936 49.93 -37.60 -25.83
C ARG A 936 50.26 -38.19 -27.19
N PRO A 937 49.87 -37.57 -28.34
CA PRO A 937 50.81 -36.60 -28.90
C PRO A 937 50.16 -35.34 -29.52
N GLU A 938 51.06 -34.36 -29.54
CA GLU A 938 51.02 -33.09 -30.21
C GLU A 938 51.09 -33.19 -31.74
N ARG A 939 50.64 -32.09 -32.41
CA ARG A 939 51.32 -31.40 -33.53
C ARG A 939 50.51 -30.15 -33.94
N PHE A 940 51.08 -28.97 -33.83
CA PHE A 940 51.89 -28.15 -34.71
C PHE A 940 51.27 -27.96 -36.11
N ASP A 941 50.99 -26.77 -36.59
CA ASP A 941 51.69 -25.58 -36.98
C ASP A 941 50.66 -24.59 -37.59
N GLY A 942 50.81 -23.37 -37.57
CA GLY A 942 51.72 -22.30 -37.95
C GLY A 942 50.86 -21.23 -38.60
N GLY A 943 51.01 -20.00 -38.43
CA GLY A 943 52.03 -19.10 -38.56
C GLY A 943 51.47 -17.77 -39.07
N SER A 944 52.13 -16.72 -38.62
CA SER A 944 52.49 -15.44 -39.20
C SER A 944 51.33 -14.42 -39.46
N GLY A 945 51.39 -13.29 -38.99
CA GLY A 945 52.28 -12.13 -38.99
C GLY A 945 51.39 -10.95 -39.29
N GLY A 946 51.47 -9.77 -38.81
CA GLY A 946 52.52 -8.96 -38.36
C GLY A 946 52.16 -7.49 -38.58
N PHE A 947 52.57 -6.61 -37.63
CA PHE A 947 52.83 -5.16 -37.83
C PHE A 947 51.63 -4.20 -38.04
N GLY A 948 51.42 -3.08 -37.42
CA GLY A 948 52.26 -2.04 -36.89
C GLY A 948 51.39 -0.93 -36.28
N GLY A 949 51.83 -0.30 -35.22
CA GLY A 949 51.39 1.03 -34.83
C GLY A 949 52.22 2.09 -35.56
N PRO A 950 52.25 3.34 -35.18
CA PRO A 950 51.62 4.11 -34.08
C PRO A 950 51.10 5.50 -34.56
N GLY A 951 50.55 6.32 -33.67
CA GLY A 951 50.48 7.76 -33.92
C GLY A 951 49.31 8.50 -33.25
N GLY A 952 49.58 9.11 -32.11
CA GLY A 952 48.82 10.32 -31.73
C GLY A 952 49.47 11.53 -32.43
N PRO A 953 49.07 12.76 -32.16
CA PRO A 953 48.42 13.37 -31.00
C PRO A 953 47.48 14.57 -31.32
N ALA A 954 46.98 15.20 -30.23
CA ALA A 954 46.61 16.61 -30.06
C ALA A 954 45.21 17.11 -30.44
N GLY A 955 44.57 17.64 -29.40
CA GLY A 955 43.47 18.59 -29.46
C GLY A 955 43.88 19.95 -30.07
N PRO A 956 43.17 21.06 -29.89
CA PRO A 956 42.22 21.49 -28.82
C PRO A 956 41.02 22.34 -29.32
N GLY A 957 40.15 22.70 -28.41
CA GLY A 957 39.47 24.03 -28.45
C GLY A 957 38.00 24.03 -28.92
N GLY A 958 37.14 24.44 -28.13
CA GLY A 958 36.65 25.74 -27.92
C GLY A 958 35.15 25.90 -28.00
N ARG A 959 34.64 26.35 -26.92
CA ARG A 959 33.52 27.29 -26.76
C ARG A 959 32.26 27.15 -27.65
N TRP A 960 31.11 26.91 -27.06
CA TRP A 960 30.10 27.93 -26.72
C TRP A 960 29.17 27.31 -25.71
#